data_43d18404f20f1884d8ad55ee10f7eb22
#
_entry.id   43d18404f20f1884d8ad55ee10f7eb22
#
_cell.length_a   1.000
_cell.length_b   1.000
_cell.length_c   1.000
_cell.angle_alpha   90.00
_cell.angle_beta   90.00
_cell.angle_gamma   90.00
#
_symmetry.space_group_name_H-M   'P 1'
#
loop_
_entity.id
_entity.type
_entity.pdbx_description
1 polymer ?
#
loop_
_entity_poly.entity_id
_entity_poly.type
_entity_poly.pdbx_seq_one_letter_code
_entity_poly.pdbx_strand_id
1 'polypeptide(L)'
;MKIFKHTYRLVRRLLPAAFALLAMCLVVACSSTRHVPDGKMLLDKVKIVMADDSTKIFTQEEMLNFLRQVPNHKMLWSAKLQLGVYNMSGKDSTKWWNRWIRKLGEAPVIYDSALTDASRLQLEKALVNKGYLHPFVEVDTFARPDKKKIDVKYTVYPGTAHVIDTIIYDFPDDDIRELILDDSLHFTIRKGDHLDRELLEAQRDVITSRLRNRGYYNFTKEHVRFNADTTPGSREVELTVSVVPPIRRGISDPALAETRIDHNVFTVRNIRVITNYNSMTMENLADVVAADTVFYKDLEIFYGDKKYLRPSVIYDNVFIRAGTLYRQRDVERTYEAFARLSILKFTDIRFDKVPGHPGVLDAYILLTPDRSQSVAFELEGTNSEGDLGVAASVTYTHRNIGKGSETLTAKVRGAYESISGDLDGLLHNRYMEYSVETDINFPKFKFPLLHESFKRKIKASTQFNLSLNYQERPEYTRIVATAGWSYRWTERFGRMRHIFTPIDINYVYLPESTQDFLDQIAPDNPLLRYSYENHFIMRLGYSFYYTNKRQQRPWERGIQRNISTVRANIETAGNLLFAFSSIFSRRHNFHTDPYKIFGIHYSQYVKIEGDYGFLHQFDHRNSLALHAGLGIGIPYGNSAVLPFEKRFYGGGANGVRGWDVRTLGPGSYPGTNSVTDFIHQCGDIRLDLNAEYRAKLFWVLELGVFIDAGNIWTIRDYPSQPGGVFKFNKFYKQIAAAYGLGLRMDFDYFLIRFDLGMKAHNPAQGAEPWPIIHPNWHRDSSFHFSIGYPF
;
A
#
# COMPACT_ATOMS: atom_id res chain seq x y z
N MET A 1 -4.49 -6.80 -37.81
CA MET A 1 -4.21 -5.52 -38.51
C MET A 1 -5.46 -4.69 -38.87
N LYS A 2 -6.51 -5.21 -39.54
CA LYS A 2 -7.70 -4.39 -39.86
C LYS A 2 -8.50 -3.92 -38.63
N ILE A 3 -8.63 -4.69 -37.59
CA ILE A 3 -9.38 -4.33 -36.38
C ILE A 3 -8.62 -3.26 -35.59
N PHE A 4 -7.28 -3.33 -35.47
CA PHE A 4 -6.46 -2.35 -34.77
C PHE A 4 -6.40 -0.99 -35.50
N LYS A 5 -6.29 -0.99 -36.83
CA LYS A 5 -6.43 0.25 -37.60
C LYS A 5 -7.85 0.86 -37.42
N HIS A 6 -8.85 0.03 -37.18
CA HIS A 6 -10.21 0.51 -36.95
C HIS A 6 -10.39 1.06 -35.53
N THR A 7 -9.90 0.38 -34.49
CA THR A 7 -9.87 0.87 -33.11
C THR A 7 -9.00 2.10 -32.95
N TYR A 8 -7.82 2.15 -33.52
CA TYR A 8 -6.97 3.33 -33.54
C TYR A 8 -7.63 4.52 -34.25
N ARG A 9 -8.32 4.30 -35.40
CA ARG A 9 -9.11 5.33 -36.08
C ARG A 9 -10.32 5.75 -35.25
N LEU A 10 -10.94 4.81 -34.50
CA LEU A 10 -12.07 5.09 -33.63
C LEU A 10 -11.64 5.91 -32.41
N VAL A 11 -10.57 5.53 -31.73
CA VAL A 11 -9.97 6.28 -30.60
C VAL A 11 -9.52 7.66 -31.08
N ARG A 12 -8.88 7.77 -32.24
CA ARG A 12 -8.45 9.05 -32.83
C ARG A 12 -9.62 9.99 -33.17
N ARG A 13 -10.82 9.45 -33.49
CA ARG A 13 -12.05 10.23 -33.70
C ARG A 13 -12.80 10.52 -32.41
N LEU A 14 -12.75 9.62 -31.43
CA LEU A 14 -13.43 9.76 -30.16
C LEU A 14 -12.68 10.68 -29.19
N LEU A 15 -11.34 10.73 -29.26
CA LEU A 15 -10.54 11.58 -28.36
C LEU A 15 -10.85 13.09 -28.54
N PRO A 16 -10.84 13.67 -29.76
CA PRO A 16 -11.25 15.06 -29.95
C PRO A 16 -12.72 15.28 -29.62
N ALA A 17 -13.59 14.29 -29.83
CA ALA A 17 -14.97 14.33 -29.40
C ALA A 17 -15.11 14.32 -27.87
N ALA A 18 -14.32 13.50 -27.17
CA ALA A 18 -14.26 13.52 -25.70
C ALA A 18 -13.68 14.82 -25.17
N PHE A 19 -12.68 15.39 -25.85
CA PHE A 19 -12.12 16.70 -25.52
C PHE A 19 -13.12 17.85 -25.79
N ALA A 20 -13.84 17.79 -26.92
CA ALA A 20 -14.90 18.73 -27.23
C ALA A 20 -16.06 18.61 -26.23
N LEU A 21 -16.39 17.37 -25.79
CA LEU A 21 -17.39 17.12 -24.75
C LEU A 21 -16.94 17.69 -23.40
N LEU A 22 -15.68 17.49 -23.04
CA LEU A 22 -15.09 18.05 -21.83
C LEU A 22 -15.05 19.60 -21.88
N ALA A 23 -14.66 20.19 -23.01
CA ALA A 23 -14.70 21.62 -23.25
C ALA A 23 -16.13 22.17 -23.21
N MET A 24 -17.09 21.43 -23.80
CA MET A 24 -18.50 21.76 -23.76
C MET A 24 -19.07 21.68 -22.33
N CYS A 25 -18.66 20.70 -21.54
CA CYS A 25 -18.97 20.62 -20.10
C CYS A 25 -18.42 21.82 -19.31
N LEU A 26 -17.24 22.31 -19.65
CA LEU A 26 -16.64 23.49 -19.04
C LEU A 26 -17.42 24.77 -19.38
N VAL A 27 -17.94 24.89 -20.60
CA VAL A 27 -18.73 26.06 -21.06
C VAL A 27 -20.16 26.02 -20.49
N VAL A 28 -20.79 24.86 -20.37
CA VAL A 28 -22.15 24.69 -19.81
C VAL A 28 -22.20 24.84 -18.30
N ALA A 29 -21.04 24.81 -17.60
CA ALA A 29 -20.95 25.09 -16.17
C ALA A 29 -21.38 26.52 -15.76
N CYS A 30 -21.72 27.38 -16.72
CA CYS A 30 -22.12 28.79 -16.46
C CYS A 30 -23.47 28.96 -15.75
N SER A 31 -24.38 28.00 -15.72
CA SER A 31 -25.68 28.08 -15.03
C SER A 31 -25.75 27.12 -13.82
N SER A 32 -25.07 27.48 -12.72
CA SER A 32 -25.01 26.66 -11.50
C SER A 32 -26.33 26.51 -10.74
N THR A 33 -27.36 27.28 -11.08
CA THR A 33 -28.64 27.37 -10.34
C THR A 33 -29.86 26.84 -11.07
N ARG A 34 -29.70 26.20 -12.23
CA ARG A 34 -30.78 25.72 -13.11
C ARG A 34 -31.82 24.84 -12.40
N HIS A 35 -31.38 23.97 -11.49
CA HIS A 35 -32.21 23.02 -10.74
C HIS A 35 -32.45 23.44 -9.27
N VAL A 36 -32.16 24.68 -8.91
CA VAL A 36 -32.51 25.20 -7.59
C VAL A 36 -33.99 25.56 -7.57
N PRO A 37 -34.82 25.00 -6.65
CA PRO A 37 -36.24 25.29 -6.55
C PRO A 37 -36.49 26.78 -6.29
N ASP A 38 -37.66 27.28 -6.72
CA ASP A 38 -38.05 28.66 -6.47
C ASP A 38 -38.18 28.89 -4.98
N GLY A 39 -37.75 30.05 -4.52
CA GLY A 39 -37.71 30.44 -3.10
C GLY A 39 -36.54 29.83 -2.31
N LYS A 40 -35.71 28.95 -2.91
CA LYS A 40 -34.52 28.39 -2.27
C LYS A 40 -33.24 28.92 -2.91
N MET A 41 -32.14 28.85 -2.16
CA MET A 41 -30.83 29.32 -2.61
C MET A 41 -29.80 28.20 -2.60
N LEU A 42 -28.90 28.23 -3.58
CA LEU A 42 -27.73 27.34 -3.67
C LEU A 42 -26.68 27.81 -2.66
N LEU A 43 -26.17 26.90 -1.83
CA LEU A 43 -24.98 27.15 -1.01
C LEU A 43 -23.74 27.21 -1.94
N ASP A 44 -23.28 28.44 -2.20
CA ASP A 44 -22.20 28.65 -3.18
C ASP A 44 -20.82 28.54 -2.56
N LYS A 45 -20.62 29.20 -1.40
CA LYS A 45 -19.35 29.19 -0.69
C LYS A 45 -19.57 28.99 0.80
N VAL A 46 -18.69 28.28 1.45
CA VAL A 46 -18.53 28.26 2.90
C VAL A 46 -17.10 28.69 3.20
N LYS A 47 -16.95 29.64 4.11
CA LYS A 47 -15.66 30.09 4.60
C LYS A 47 -15.65 29.97 6.13
N ILE A 48 -14.61 29.36 6.66
CA ILE A 48 -14.38 29.34 8.10
C ILE A 48 -13.13 30.18 8.35
N VAL A 49 -13.24 31.14 9.27
CA VAL A 49 -12.16 32.08 9.60
C VAL A 49 -11.97 32.05 11.10
N MET A 50 -10.74 31.89 11.55
CA MET A 50 -10.39 32.11 12.96
C MET A 50 -10.34 33.62 13.18
N ALA A 51 -10.96 34.11 14.24
CA ALA A 51 -10.93 35.51 14.61
C ALA A 51 -9.53 35.96 15.05
N ASP A 52 -8.72 35.03 15.55
CA ASP A 52 -7.32 35.22 15.91
C ASP A 52 -6.44 34.28 15.11
N ASP A 53 -5.65 34.83 14.19
CA ASP A 53 -4.75 34.04 13.29
C ASP A 53 -3.54 33.41 14.04
N SER A 54 -3.30 33.80 15.31
CA SER A 54 -2.18 33.30 16.10
C SER A 54 -2.36 31.84 16.57
N THR A 55 -3.60 31.37 16.61
CA THR A 55 -3.94 30.01 17.12
C THR A 55 -4.28 29.05 16.00
N LYS A 56 -3.30 28.27 15.54
CA LYS A 56 -3.51 27.16 14.59
C LYS A 56 -3.99 25.88 15.30
N ILE A 57 -5.23 25.87 15.79
CA ILE A 57 -5.81 24.72 16.48
C ILE A 57 -6.21 23.62 15.49
N PHE A 58 -6.86 24.03 14.41
CA PHE A 58 -7.28 23.17 13.32
C PHE A 58 -6.82 23.76 11.99
N THR A 59 -6.54 22.90 11.04
CA THR A 59 -6.44 23.33 9.66
C THR A 59 -7.84 23.67 9.12
N GLN A 60 -7.89 24.55 8.11
CA GLN A 60 -9.17 24.95 7.51
C GLN A 60 -10.01 23.76 7.02
N GLU A 61 -9.36 22.71 6.59
CA GLU A 61 -10.02 21.50 6.09
C GLU A 61 -10.47 20.56 7.19
N GLU A 62 -9.74 20.47 8.30
CA GLU A 62 -10.23 19.75 9.48
C GLU A 62 -11.52 20.39 9.99
N MET A 63 -11.60 21.71 9.96
CA MET A 63 -12.83 22.44 10.31
C MET A 63 -13.99 22.14 9.36
N LEU A 64 -13.72 21.96 8.05
CA LEU A 64 -14.75 21.57 7.08
C LEU A 64 -15.40 20.21 7.40
N ASN A 65 -14.68 19.29 8.03
CA ASN A 65 -15.20 17.96 8.42
C ASN A 65 -16.27 18.05 9.53
N PHE A 66 -16.30 19.14 10.29
CA PHE A 66 -17.31 19.37 11.33
C PHE A 66 -18.61 19.96 10.77
N LEU A 67 -18.59 20.43 9.52
CA LEU A 67 -19.77 20.99 8.88
C LEU A 67 -20.79 19.90 8.50
N ARG A 68 -22.06 20.18 8.75
CA ARG A 68 -23.18 19.33 8.31
C ARG A 68 -23.60 19.60 6.87
N GLN A 69 -23.26 20.79 6.37
CA GLN A 69 -23.54 21.19 5.00
C GLN A 69 -22.31 21.86 4.40
N VAL A 70 -21.84 21.31 3.28
CA VAL A 70 -20.71 21.84 2.52
C VAL A 70 -21.16 22.15 1.10
N PRO A 71 -20.61 23.19 0.44
CA PRO A 71 -20.99 23.54 -0.93
C PRO A 71 -20.56 22.49 -1.92
N ASN A 72 -21.17 22.50 -3.10
CA ASN A 72 -20.77 21.61 -4.19
C ASN A 72 -19.27 21.71 -4.50
N HIS A 73 -18.67 20.58 -4.79
CA HIS A 73 -17.23 20.44 -4.98
C HIS A 73 -16.71 21.27 -6.16
N LYS A 74 -15.53 21.85 -5.96
CA LYS A 74 -14.80 22.61 -6.98
C LYS A 74 -13.67 21.76 -7.53
N MET A 75 -13.46 21.83 -8.83
CA MET A 75 -12.32 21.25 -9.52
C MET A 75 -11.44 22.37 -10.07
N LEU A 76 -10.12 22.16 -10.15
CA LEU A 76 -9.16 23.13 -10.68
C LEU A 76 -9.41 24.56 -10.16
N TRP A 77 -9.50 24.68 -8.82
CA TRP A 77 -9.68 25.92 -8.05
C TRP A 77 -11.01 26.66 -8.19
N SER A 78 -11.81 26.46 -9.25
CA SER A 78 -13.01 27.29 -9.48
C SER A 78 -14.23 26.60 -10.07
N ALA A 79 -14.07 25.58 -10.89
CA ALA A 79 -15.16 24.98 -11.66
C ALA A 79 -15.93 23.92 -10.87
N LYS A 80 -17.27 24.07 -10.77
CA LYS A 80 -18.17 23.06 -10.17
C LYS A 80 -18.66 22.08 -11.25
N LEU A 81 -17.74 21.30 -11.83
CA LEU A 81 -18.04 20.44 -13.00
C LEU A 81 -19.16 19.44 -12.74
N GLN A 82 -19.22 18.84 -11.58
CA GLN A 82 -20.26 17.85 -11.25
C GLN A 82 -21.64 18.45 -11.14
N LEU A 83 -21.72 19.66 -10.54
CA LEU A 83 -22.96 20.42 -10.56
C LEU A 83 -23.34 20.81 -12.00
N GLY A 84 -22.34 21.14 -12.84
CA GLY A 84 -22.53 21.38 -14.27
C GLY A 84 -23.13 20.18 -14.98
N VAL A 85 -22.56 18.98 -14.77
CA VAL A 85 -23.10 17.72 -15.32
C VAL A 85 -24.54 17.48 -14.86
N TYR A 86 -24.85 17.65 -13.58
CA TYR A 86 -26.20 17.53 -13.07
C TYR A 86 -27.15 18.52 -13.77
N ASN A 87 -26.72 19.76 -13.97
CA ASN A 87 -27.52 20.82 -14.61
C ASN A 87 -27.72 20.60 -16.12
N MET A 88 -26.95 19.72 -16.77
CA MET A 88 -27.20 19.29 -18.15
C MET A 88 -28.46 18.44 -18.26
N SER A 89 -28.92 17.82 -17.18
CA SER A 89 -30.15 17.04 -17.18
C SER A 89 -31.37 17.92 -17.50
N GLY A 90 -32.35 17.35 -18.18
CA GLY A 90 -33.63 18.01 -18.41
C GLY A 90 -34.47 18.11 -17.12
N LYS A 91 -35.53 18.93 -17.16
CA LYS A 91 -36.46 19.11 -16.02
C LYS A 91 -37.21 17.81 -15.68
N ASP A 92 -37.54 17.01 -16.68
CA ASP A 92 -38.26 15.76 -16.53
C ASP A 92 -37.34 14.66 -15.94
N SER A 93 -37.62 14.29 -14.69
CA SER A 93 -36.85 13.26 -13.97
C SER A 93 -37.29 11.83 -14.31
N THR A 94 -38.34 11.64 -15.09
CA THR A 94 -38.84 10.30 -15.44
C THR A 94 -38.04 9.69 -16.57
N LYS A 95 -37.45 10.47 -17.44
CA LYS A 95 -36.62 10.00 -18.55
C LYS A 95 -35.33 9.35 -18.06
N TRP A 96 -35.03 8.15 -18.59
CA TRP A 96 -33.91 7.34 -18.14
C TRP A 96 -32.55 8.05 -18.27
N TRP A 97 -32.32 8.80 -19.36
CA TRP A 97 -31.08 9.56 -19.55
C TRP A 97 -30.92 10.73 -18.57
N ASN A 98 -32.04 11.43 -18.22
CA ASN A 98 -31.97 12.50 -17.21
C ASN A 98 -31.65 11.92 -15.83
N ARG A 99 -32.19 10.75 -15.48
CA ARG A 99 -31.81 10.02 -14.26
C ARG A 99 -30.35 9.61 -14.28
N TRP A 100 -29.88 9.14 -15.44
CA TRP A 100 -28.48 8.75 -15.62
C TRP A 100 -27.54 9.95 -15.47
N ILE A 101 -27.79 11.08 -16.14
CA ILE A 101 -27.00 12.33 -16.01
C ILE A 101 -27.02 12.86 -14.58
N ARG A 102 -28.17 12.85 -13.90
CA ARG A 102 -28.28 13.26 -12.49
C ARG A 102 -27.50 12.37 -11.54
N LYS A 103 -27.44 11.09 -11.84
CA LYS A 103 -26.63 10.12 -11.07
C LYS A 103 -25.13 10.33 -11.28
N LEU A 104 -24.71 10.79 -12.45
CA LEU A 104 -23.32 11.14 -12.76
C LEU A 104 -22.91 12.47 -12.12
N GLY A 105 -23.80 13.43 -12.07
CA GLY A 105 -23.56 14.76 -11.50
C GLY A 105 -23.78 14.81 -10.01
N GLU A 106 -23.48 15.97 -9.42
CA GLU A 106 -23.74 16.29 -8.02
C GLU A 106 -24.95 17.22 -7.95
N ALA A 107 -25.96 16.84 -7.17
CA ALA A 107 -27.15 17.67 -6.97
C ALA A 107 -26.79 19.04 -6.35
N PRO A 108 -27.50 20.14 -6.68
CA PRO A 108 -27.27 21.42 -6.06
C PRO A 108 -27.49 21.33 -4.55
N VAL A 109 -26.52 21.76 -3.77
CA VAL A 109 -26.64 21.84 -2.32
C VAL A 109 -27.46 23.06 -1.96
N ILE A 110 -28.70 22.83 -1.53
CA ILE A 110 -29.63 23.88 -1.16
C ILE A 110 -29.36 24.30 0.28
N TYR A 111 -29.23 25.61 0.49
CA TYR A 111 -28.99 26.14 1.83
C TYR A 111 -30.12 25.75 2.80
N ASP A 112 -29.73 25.33 3.99
CA ASP A 112 -30.58 24.99 5.11
C ASP A 112 -30.01 25.63 6.39
N SER A 113 -30.82 26.49 7.03
CA SER A 113 -30.43 27.21 8.25
C SER A 113 -30.24 26.27 9.44
N ALA A 114 -31.06 25.20 9.53
CA ALA A 114 -30.92 24.21 10.62
C ALA A 114 -29.61 23.43 10.55
N LEU A 115 -29.18 23.06 9.32
CA LEU A 115 -27.89 22.41 9.10
C LEU A 115 -26.73 23.36 9.34
N THR A 116 -26.92 24.64 9.07
CA THR A 116 -25.92 25.68 9.33
C THR A 116 -25.72 25.88 10.84
N ASP A 117 -26.81 25.94 11.61
CA ASP A 117 -26.73 26.03 13.08
C ASP A 117 -26.15 24.72 13.70
N ALA A 118 -26.55 23.56 13.19
CA ALA A 118 -25.95 22.31 13.60
C ALA A 118 -24.44 22.23 13.31
N SER A 119 -23.98 22.88 12.23
CA SER A 119 -22.54 23.00 11.91
C SER A 119 -21.83 23.90 12.91
N ARG A 120 -22.43 25.03 13.29
CA ARG A 120 -21.93 25.93 14.32
C ARG A 120 -21.69 25.17 15.64
N LEU A 121 -22.71 24.44 16.11
CA LEU A 121 -22.61 23.65 17.34
C LEU A 121 -21.54 22.56 17.27
N GLN A 122 -21.32 21.96 16.08
CA GLN A 122 -20.25 20.96 15.91
C GLN A 122 -18.86 21.60 15.97
N LEU A 123 -18.67 22.79 15.41
CA LEU A 123 -17.42 23.54 15.51
C LEU A 123 -17.12 23.92 16.97
N GLU A 124 -18.12 24.42 17.71
CA GLU A 124 -17.97 24.73 19.13
C GLU A 124 -17.59 23.47 19.94
N LYS A 125 -18.28 22.35 19.74
CA LYS A 125 -17.91 21.07 20.38
C LYS A 125 -16.51 20.58 20.03
N ALA A 126 -16.07 20.76 18.80
CA ALA A 126 -14.71 20.40 18.40
C ALA A 126 -13.65 21.22 19.16
N LEU A 127 -13.91 22.49 19.36
CA LEU A 127 -13.04 23.38 20.16
C LEU A 127 -13.06 23.02 21.65
N VAL A 128 -14.23 22.71 22.21
CA VAL A 128 -14.33 22.23 23.59
C VAL A 128 -13.49 20.96 23.78
N ASN A 129 -13.54 20.04 22.84
CA ASN A 129 -12.72 18.83 22.90
C ASN A 129 -11.21 19.09 22.84
N LYS A 130 -10.78 20.27 22.36
CA LYS A 130 -9.39 20.72 22.31
C LYS A 130 -8.99 21.63 23.49
N GLY A 131 -9.88 21.77 24.49
CA GLY A 131 -9.60 22.52 25.72
C GLY A 131 -10.01 23.98 25.69
N TYR A 132 -10.77 24.44 24.69
CA TYR A 132 -11.37 25.75 24.65
C TYR A 132 -12.80 25.67 25.19
N LEU A 133 -12.99 25.84 26.50
CA LEU A 133 -14.26 25.50 27.14
C LEU A 133 -15.40 26.49 26.81
N HIS A 134 -15.09 27.72 26.40
CA HIS A 134 -16.08 28.76 26.06
C HIS A 134 -15.88 29.28 24.62
N PRO A 135 -15.90 28.43 23.61
CA PRO A 135 -15.79 28.88 22.24
C PRO A 135 -17.12 29.50 21.79
N PHE A 136 -17.02 30.45 20.90
CA PHE A 136 -18.18 31.03 20.24
C PHE A 136 -17.97 31.05 18.73
N VAL A 137 -18.99 30.66 17.99
CA VAL A 137 -18.93 30.66 16.51
C VAL A 137 -20.08 31.57 15.99
N GLU A 138 -19.69 32.67 15.35
CA GLU A 138 -20.62 33.58 14.70
C GLU A 138 -20.85 33.07 13.24
N VAL A 139 -22.09 33.23 12.79
CA VAL A 139 -22.49 32.77 11.44
C VAL A 139 -23.08 33.97 10.69
N ASP A 140 -22.36 34.41 9.66
CA ASP A 140 -22.81 35.40 8.70
C ASP A 140 -23.31 34.74 7.41
N THR A 141 -24.43 35.19 6.92
CA THR A 141 -24.99 34.72 5.64
C THR A 141 -25.11 35.87 4.66
N PHE A 142 -24.57 35.66 3.45
CA PHE A 142 -24.59 36.69 2.40
C PHE A 142 -25.42 36.17 1.20
N ALA A 143 -26.68 36.55 1.20
CA ALA A 143 -27.60 36.17 0.14
C ALA A 143 -27.41 37.03 -1.12
N ARG A 144 -27.45 36.38 -2.27
CA ARG A 144 -27.48 36.99 -3.61
C ARG A 144 -28.73 36.51 -4.36
N PRO A 145 -29.90 37.14 -4.07
CA PRO A 145 -31.20 36.66 -4.59
C PRO A 145 -31.25 36.60 -6.12
N ASP A 146 -30.67 37.61 -6.78
CA ASP A 146 -30.63 37.70 -8.26
C ASP A 146 -29.95 36.48 -8.92
N LYS A 147 -29.00 35.88 -8.19
CA LYS A 147 -28.25 34.67 -8.67
C LYS A 147 -28.74 33.37 -7.99
N LYS A 148 -29.78 33.44 -7.15
CA LYS A 148 -30.24 32.30 -6.30
C LYS A 148 -29.09 31.63 -5.55
N LYS A 149 -28.15 32.43 -4.97
CA LYS A 149 -26.96 31.93 -4.27
C LYS A 149 -26.84 32.53 -2.89
N ILE A 150 -26.25 31.74 -1.96
CA ILE A 150 -25.93 32.21 -0.62
C ILE A 150 -24.53 31.71 -0.24
N ASP A 151 -23.77 32.62 0.37
CA ASP A 151 -22.47 32.32 0.96
C ASP A 151 -22.62 32.32 2.49
N VAL A 152 -21.97 31.36 3.16
CA VAL A 152 -21.97 31.27 4.63
C VAL A 152 -20.54 31.47 5.12
N LYS A 153 -20.38 32.32 6.10
CA LYS A 153 -19.10 32.54 6.78
C LYS A 153 -19.26 32.20 8.26
N TYR A 154 -18.42 31.27 8.73
CA TYR A 154 -18.28 31.00 10.15
C TYR A 154 -17.05 31.72 10.65
N THR A 155 -17.24 32.63 11.60
CA THR A 155 -16.15 33.30 12.31
C THR A 155 -15.99 32.62 13.68
N VAL A 156 -14.87 31.97 13.88
CA VAL A 156 -14.62 31.15 15.05
C VAL A 156 -13.82 31.96 16.06
N TYR A 157 -14.37 32.13 17.25
CA TYR A 157 -13.75 32.73 18.41
C TYR A 157 -13.45 31.59 19.41
N PRO A 158 -12.23 31.09 19.44
CA PRO A 158 -11.92 29.92 20.29
C PRO A 158 -11.97 30.28 21.76
N GLY A 159 -11.76 31.54 22.10
CA GLY A 159 -11.56 31.94 23.48
C GLY A 159 -10.18 31.54 24.00
N THR A 160 -10.07 31.42 25.31
CA THR A 160 -8.80 31.04 25.95
C THR A 160 -8.70 29.53 26.09
N ALA A 161 -7.55 28.98 25.71
CA ALA A 161 -7.26 27.58 25.94
C ALA A 161 -7.04 27.32 27.44
N HIS A 162 -7.64 26.25 27.94
CA HIS A 162 -7.40 25.78 29.28
C HIS A 162 -6.19 24.86 29.29
N VAL A 163 -5.26 25.09 30.22
CA VAL A 163 -3.99 24.41 30.34
C VAL A 163 -3.93 23.68 31.68
N ILE A 164 -3.46 22.44 31.64
CA ILE A 164 -3.30 21.62 32.83
C ILE A 164 -2.16 22.19 33.67
N ASP A 165 -2.45 22.74 34.83
CA ASP A 165 -1.44 23.25 35.76
C ASP A 165 -1.02 22.20 36.80
N THR A 166 -1.98 21.51 37.35
CA THR A 166 -1.75 20.49 38.39
C THR A 166 -2.42 19.19 38.01
N ILE A 167 -1.73 18.08 38.21
CA ILE A 167 -2.28 16.72 38.00
C ILE A 167 -2.29 16.01 39.34
N ILE A 168 -3.49 15.69 39.84
CA ILE A 168 -3.70 14.92 41.07
C ILE A 168 -4.02 13.49 40.67
N TYR A 169 -3.32 12.52 41.28
CA TYR A 169 -3.59 11.11 41.08
C TYR A 169 -4.29 10.56 42.29
N ASP A 170 -5.59 10.31 42.16
CA ASP A 170 -6.46 9.72 43.20
C ASP A 170 -6.65 8.22 42.93
N PHE A 171 -5.69 7.45 43.42
CA PHE A 171 -5.73 6.00 43.33
C PHE A 171 -5.91 5.41 44.72
N PRO A 172 -7.09 4.88 45.02
CA PRO A 172 -7.43 4.36 46.37
C PRO A 172 -6.67 3.07 46.73
N ASP A 173 -6.11 2.36 45.72
CA ASP A 173 -5.33 1.13 45.88
C ASP A 173 -3.83 1.51 45.71
N ASP A 174 -3.06 1.24 46.77
CA ASP A 174 -1.63 1.60 46.78
C ASP A 174 -0.82 0.78 45.76
N ASP A 175 -1.18 -0.48 45.50
CA ASP A 175 -0.55 -1.33 44.51
C ASP A 175 -0.78 -0.75 43.08
N ILE A 176 -1.98 -0.31 42.79
CA ILE A 176 -2.33 0.36 41.53
C ILE A 176 -1.60 1.68 41.41
N ARG A 177 -1.52 2.45 42.49
CA ARG A 177 -0.79 3.74 42.52
C ARG A 177 0.68 3.53 42.19
N GLU A 178 1.37 2.61 42.87
CA GLU A 178 2.77 2.31 42.61
C GLU A 178 2.99 1.88 41.16
N LEU A 179 2.18 0.93 40.67
CA LEU A 179 2.28 0.43 39.30
C LEU A 179 2.07 1.50 38.22
N ILE A 180 1.20 2.50 38.47
CA ILE A 180 0.94 3.55 37.48
C ILE A 180 2.04 4.63 37.56
N LEU A 181 2.44 5.04 38.75
CA LEU A 181 3.39 6.14 38.94
C LEU A 181 4.84 5.75 38.63
N ASP A 182 5.22 4.49 38.82
CA ASP A 182 6.55 3.97 38.49
C ASP A 182 6.92 4.13 37.00
N ASP A 183 5.95 4.34 36.12
CA ASP A 183 6.14 4.54 34.66
C ASP A 183 5.60 5.90 34.14
N SER A 184 5.59 6.87 34.99
CA SER A 184 5.11 8.24 34.69
C SER A 184 5.79 8.86 33.46
N LEU A 185 6.98 8.37 33.09
CA LEU A 185 7.70 8.78 31.86
C LEU A 185 6.91 8.51 30.58
N HIS A 186 5.99 7.55 30.58
CA HIS A 186 5.16 7.18 29.43
C HIS A 186 3.79 7.85 29.43
N PHE A 187 3.54 8.75 30.35
CA PHE A 187 2.28 9.49 30.38
C PHE A 187 2.18 10.44 29.19
N THR A 188 0.99 10.44 28.59
CA THR A 188 0.67 11.30 27.45
C THR A 188 0.31 12.71 27.90
N ILE A 189 -0.15 12.88 29.13
CA ILE A 189 -0.58 14.16 29.72
C ILE A 189 0.53 14.70 30.60
N ARG A 190 0.86 15.99 30.40
CA ARG A 190 1.89 16.69 31.17
C ARG A 190 1.36 18.04 31.65
N LYS A 191 1.92 18.57 32.75
CA LYS A 191 1.72 19.96 33.11
C LYS A 191 2.10 20.87 31.95
N GLY A 192 1.25 21.83 31.65
CA GLY A 192 1.40 22.73 30.51
C GLY A 192 0.71 22.29 29.22
N ASP A 193 0.18 21.06 29.15
CA ASP A 193 -0.59 20.61 28.01
C ASP A 193 -1.99 21.22 28.01
N HIS A 194 -2.59 21.40 26.84
CA HIS A 194 -3.99 21.77 26.72
C HIS A 194 -4.89 20.64 27.24
N LEU A 195 -6.05 21.01 27.81
CA LEU A 195 -7.07 20.03 28.22
C LEU A 195 -7.71 19.36 27.00
N ASP A 196 -6.92 18.60 26.27
CA ASP A 196 -7.35 17.93 25.04
C ASP A 196 -7.93 16.55 25.35
N ARG A 197 -9.16 16.33 24.95
CA ARG A 197 -9.87 15.05 25.15
C ARG A 197 -9.16 13.87 24.50
N GLU A 198 -8.48 14.07 23.38
CA GLU A 198 -7.72 12.99 22.72
C GLU A 198 -6.51 12.57 23.56
N LEU A 199 -5.83 13.53 24.21
CA LEU A 199 -4.75 13.23 25.13
C LEU A 199 -5.25 12.50 26.39
N LEU A 200 -6.43 12.91 26.90
CA LEU A 200 -7.08 12.21 28.04
C LEU A 200 -7.43 10.77 27.67
N GLU A 201 -8.03 10.54 26.50
CA GLU A 201 -8.34 9.18 26.04
C GLU A 201 -7.07 8.34 25.81
N ALA A 202 -6.01 8.94 25.24
CA ALA A 202 -4.73 8.27 25.08
C ALA A 202 -4.11 7.88 26.44
N GLN A 203 -4.21 8.76 27.43
CA GLN A 203 -3.76 8.45 28.81
C GLN A 203 -4.57 7.32 29.45
N ARG A 204 -5.89 7.30 29.22
CA ARG A 204 -6.77 6.22 29.67
C ARG A 204 -6.35 4.88 29.05
N ASP A 205 -5.98 4.87 27.77
CA ASP A 205 -5.47 3.67 27.07
C ASP A 205 -4.14 3.19 27.66
N VAL A 206 -3.22 4.11 27.97
CA VAL A 206 -1.92 3.79 28.59
C VAL A 206 -2.13 3.14 29.95
N ILE A 207 -2.93 3.76 30.84
CA ILE A 207 -3.22 3.23 32.18
C ILE A 207 -3.88 1.85 32.09
N THR A 208 -4.92 1.72 31.25
CA THR A 208 -5.66 0.47 31.07
C THR A 208 -4.76 -0.66 30.56
N SER A 209 -3.98 -0.39 29.52
CA SER A 209 -3.04 -1.37 28.95
C SER A 209 -1.97 -1.80 29.97
N ARG A 210 -1.49 -0.86 30.78
CA ARG A 210 -0.49 -1.16 31.78
C ARG A 210 -1.03 -2.10 32.86
N LEU A 211 -2.17 -1.77 33.44
CA LEU A 211 -2.79 -2.58 34.48
C LEU A 211 -3.18 -3.96 33.95
N ARG A 212 -3.76 -4.03 32.76
CA ARG A 212 -4.05 -5.32 32.13
C ARG A 212 -2.80 -6.16 31.85
N ASN A 213 -1.65 -5.56 31.66
CA ASN A 213 -0.37 -6.26 31.52
C ASN A 213 0.27 -6.67 32.85
N ARG A 214 -0.32 -6.26 33.98
CA ARG A 214 0.11 -6.56 35.35
C ARG A 214 -0.87 -7.46 36.13
N GLY A 215 -1.80 -8.09 35.41
CA GLY A 215 -2.70 -9.06 35.99
C GLY A 215 -4.15 -8.58 36.18
N TYR A 216 -4.45 -7.31 36.01
CA TYR A 216 -5.79 -6.78 36.22
C TYR A 216 -6.75 -7.11 35.07
N TYR A 217 -7.14 -8.37 34.96
CA TYR A 217 -7.95 -8.88 33.84
C TYR A 217 -9.28 -8.13 33.65
N ASN A 218 -9.97 -7.80 34.74
CA ASN A 218 -11.27 -7.14 34.71
C ASN A 218 -11.17 -5.62 34.50
N PHE A 219 -9.97 -5.05 34.48
CA PHE A 219 -9.79 -3.61 34.35
C PHE A 219 -10.16 -3.14 32.93
N THR A 220 -11.00 -2.10 32.86
CA THR A 220 -11.46 -1.50 31.61
C THR A 220 -11.24 0.01 31.63
N LYS A 221 -11.38 0.67 30.47
CA LYS A 221 -11.22 2.12 30.33
C LYS A 221 -12.18 2.92 31.20
N GLU A 222 -13.37 2.40 31.47
CA GLU A 222 -14.40 3.05 32.26
C GLU A 222 -14.02 3.22 33.74
N HIS A 223 -13.05 2.44 34.23
CA HIS A 223 -12.51 2.59 35.57
C HIS A 223 -11.57 3.79 35.71
N VAL A 224 -11.08 4.36 34.61
CA VAL A 224 -10.25 5.57 34.64
C VAL A 224 -11.13 6.77 34.36
N ARG A 225 -11.22 7.68 35.33
CA ARG A 225 -11.99 8.93 35.24
C ARG A 225 -11.07 10.14 35.33
N PHE A 226 -11.46 11.19 34.63
CA PHE A 226 -10.83 12.48 34.68
C PHE A 226 -11.83 13.49 35.19
N ASN A 227 -11.49 14.20 36.25
CA ASN A 227 -12.20 15.34 36.76
C ASN A 227 -11.34 16.57 36.57
N ALA A 228 -11.82 17.53 35.79
CA ALA A 228 -11.14 18.79 35.55
C ALA A 228 -11.82 19.88 36.34
N ASP A 229 -11.14 20.44 37.32
CA ASP A 229 -11.63 21.57 38.07
C ASP A 229 -11.09 22.87 37.50
N THR A 230 -12.00 23.78 37.18
CA THR A 230 -11.70 25.05 36.53
C THR A 230 -12.23 26.17 37.40
N THR A 231 -11.34 27.00 37.94
CA THR A 231 -11.75 28.22 38.68
C THR A 231 -12.26 29.27 37.68
N PRO A 232 -13.43 29.87 37.90
CA PRO A 232 -13.94 30.93 37.03
C PRO A 232 -12.94 32.06 36.84
N GLY A 233 -12.61 32.34 35.57
CA GLY A 233 -11.64 33.39 35.21
C GLY A 233 -10.19 32.92 35.13
N SER A 234 -9.86 31.70 35.56
CA SER A 234 -8.53 31.10 35.39
C SER A 234 -8.45 30.29 34.10
N ARG A 235 -7.23 30.22 33.51
CA ARG A 235 -6.88 29.31 32.42
C ARG A 235 -6.33 27.99 32.92
N GLU A 236 -6.01 27.94 34.19
CA GLU A 236 -5.37 26.80 34.84
C GLU A 236 -6.42 25.78 35.25
N VAL A 237 -6.11 24.51 34.96
CA VAL A 237 -6.98 23.37 35.28
C VAL A 237 -6.25 22.47 36.24
N GLU A 238 -6.89 22.17 37.36
CA GLU A 238 -6.49 21.08 38.21
C GLU A 238 -7.17 19.80 37.68
N LEU A 239 -6.35 18.85 37.19
CA LEU A 239 -6.81 17.61 36.62
C LEU A 239 -6.64 16.46 37.62
N THR A 240 -7.74 15.94 38.13
CA THR A 240 -7.71 14.72 38.94
C THR A 240 -7.90 13.49 38.05
N VAL A 241 -6.93 12.59 38.10
CA VAL A 241 -6.97 11.28 37.46
C VAL A 241 -7.29 10.23 38.50
N SER A 242 -8.50 9.66 38.43
CA SER A 242 -8.93 8.70 39.43
C SER A 242 -9.19 7.32 38.85
N VAL A 243 -8.95 6.29 39.65
CA VAL A 243 -9.34 4.89 39.37
C VAL A 243 -10.53 4.53 40.24
N VAL A 244 -11.64 4.22 39.58
CA VAL A 244 -12.90 3.89 40.24
C VAL A 244 -12.98 2.38 40.43
N PRO A 245 -13.37 1.90 41.63
CA PRO A 245 -13.57 0.49 41.89
C PRO A 245 -14.69 -0.12 41.02
N PRO A 246 -14.65 -1.42 40.70
CA PRO A 246 -15.72 -2.07 39.96
C PRO A 246 -17.04 -2.09 40.73
N ILE A 247 -18.15 -1.86 40.01
CA ILE A 247 -19.50 -1.89 40.55
C ILE A 247 -19.99 -3.35 40.50
N ARG A 248 -20.44 -3.87 41.60
CA ARG A 248 -21.07 -5.19 41.73
C ARG A 248 -22.45 -5.15 41.08
N ARG A 249 -22.62 -5.71 39.88
CA ARG A 249 -23.95 -5.87 39.25
C ARG A 249 -24.62 -7.12 39.79
N GLY A 250 -25.90 -7.04 40.20
CA GLY A 250 -26.72 -8.22 40.49
C GLY A 250 -27.03 -8.46 41.98
N ILE A 251 -26.77 -7.50 42.87
CA ILE A 251 -27.21 -7.58 44.25
C ILE A 251 -28.42 -6.66 44.42
N SER A 252 -29.56 -7.24 44.81
CA SER A 252 -30.81 -6.54 45.06
C SER A 252 -30.80 -5.70 46.35
N ASP A 253 -29.74 -5.79 47.15
CA ASP A 253 -29.60 -5.08 48.40
C ASP A 253 -28.75 -3.79 48.19
N PRO A 254 -29.35 -2.61 48.34
CA PRO A 254 -28.67 -1.32 48.21
C PRO A 254 -27.46 -1.15 49.14
N ALA A 255 -27.52 -1.73 50.35
CA ALA A 255 -26.41 -1.65 51.31
C ALA A 255 -25.18 -2.43 50.92
N LEU A 256 -25.32 -3.51 50.15
CA LEU A 256 -24.23 -4.32 49.62
C LEU A 256 -23.76 -3.79 48.27
N ALA A 257 -24.55 -3.00 47.54
CA ALA A 257 -24.17 -2.35 46.30
C ALA A 257 -23.11 -1.26 46.50
N GLU A 258 -23.00 -0.67 47.69
CA GLU A 258 -21.99 0.33 48.06
C GLU A 258 -20.68 -0.29 48.56
N THR A 259 -20.58 -1.62 48.66
CA THR A 259 -19.35 -2.26 49.12
C THR A 259 -18.29 -2.12 48.01
N ARG A 260 -17.30 -1.31 48.29
CA ARG A 260 -16.13 -1.10 47.44
C ARG A 260 -15.41 -2.42 47.23
N ILE A 261 -15.23 -2.82 46.00
CA ILE A 261 -14.50 -4.04 45.65
C ILE A 261 -13.17 -3.59 45.04
N ASP A 262 -12.06 -4.13 45.56
CA ASP A 262 -10.75 -3.86 45.01
C ASP A 262 -10.57 -4.54 43.66
N HIS A 263 -9.70 -3.97 42.83
CA HIS A 263 -9.31 -4.59 41.58
C HIS A 263 -8.39 -5.78 41.86
N ASN A 264 -8.87 -6.99 41.56
CA ASN A 264 -8.10 -8.20 41.78
C ASN A 264 -7.08 -8.45 40.65
N VAL A 265 -5.93 -8.92 41.06
CA VAL A 265 -4.89 -9.47 40.15
C VAL A 265 -5.26 -10.92 39.84
N PHE A 266 -5.08 -11.30 38.57
CA PHE A 266 -5.38 -12.65 38.10
C PHE A 266 -4.15 -13.36 37.59
N THR A 267 -4.05 -14.65 37.95
CA THR A 267 -3.06 -15.60 37.44
C THR A 267 -3.75 -16.61 36.54
N VAL A 268 -3.04 -17.07 35.51
CA VAL A 268 -3.53 -18.13 34.63
C VAL A 268 -3.10 -19.47 35.19
N ARG A 269 -4.07 -20.33 35.46
CA ARG A 269 -3.81 -21.68 36.00
C ARG A 269 -3.58 -22.69 34.90
N ASN A 270 -4.57 -22.95 34.06
CA ASN A 270 -4.51 -23.93 33.00
C ASN A 270 -4.71 -23.24 31.64
N ILE A 271 -4.05 -23.78 30.62
CA ILE A 271 -4.20 -23.34 29.25
C ILE A 271 -4.71 -24.52 28.41
N ARG A 272 -5.94 -24.42 27.99
CA ARG A 272 -6.63 -25.44 27.20
C ARG A 272 -6.76 -24.96 25.75
N VAL A 273 -6.26 -25.77 24.82
CA VAL A 273 -6.32 -25.48 23.39
C VAL A 273 -7.27 -26.45 22.72
N ILE A 274 -8.38 -25.97 22.23
CA ILE A 274 -9.38 -26.76 21.50
C ILE A 274 -9.16 -26.54 20.00
N THR A 275 -8.67 -27.56 19.31
CA THR A 275 -8.20 -27.38 17.92
C THR A 275 -9.29 -27.51 16.86
N ASN A 276 -10.46 -28.04 17.22
CA ASN A 276 -11.60 -28.22 16.29
C ASN A 276 -12.85 -27.53 16.83
N TYR A 277 -12.73 -26.26 17.20
CA TYR A 277 -13.83 -25.50 17.75
C TYR A 277 -14.83 -25.09 16.65
N ASN A 278 -16.11 -25.36 16.91
CA ASN A 278 -17.22 -24.90 16.11
C ASN A 278 -18.25 -24.21 17.01
N SER A 279 -18.42 -22.90 16.82
CA SER A 279 -19.33 -22.09 17.64
C SER A 279 -20.79 -22.46 17.52
N MET A 280 -21.20 -23.21 16.48
CA MET A 280 -22.58 -23.62 16.25
C MET A 280 -22.94 -24.94 16.97
N THR A 281 -21.94 -25.77 17.27
CA THR A 281 -22.20 -27.14 17.82
C THR A 281 -21.66 -27.32 19.23
N MET A 282 -20.84 -26.41 19.73
CA MET A 282 -20.20 -26.50 21.05
C MET A 282 -20.67 -25.37 21.95
N GLU A 283 -21.80 -25.55 22.63
CA GLU A 283 -22.31 -24.55 23.59
C GLU A 283 -21.57 -24.57 24.93
N ASN A 284 -21.15 -25.75 25.40
CA ASN A 284 -20.42 -25.90 26.66
C ASN A 284 -18.99 -26.40 26.42
N LEU A 285 -17.99 -25.60 26.83
CA LEU A 285 -16.57 -25.96 26.77
C LEU A 285 -16.22 -27.18 27.68
N ALA A 286 -17.05 -27.43 28.70
CA ALA A 286 -16.88 -28.59 29.61
C ALA A 286 -17.11 -29.93 28.91
N ASP A 287 -17.96 -29.98 27.87
CA ASP A 287 -18.29 -31.23 27.15
C ASP A 287 -17.19 -31.68 26.20
N VAL A 288 -16.26 -30.79 25.88
CA VAL A 288 -15.13 -31.05 24.95
C VAL A 288 -14.00 -31.83 25.63
N VAL A 289 -14.00 -31.91 26.96
CA VAL A 289 -12.92 -32.52 27.81
C VAL A 289 -12.82 -34.03 27.65
N ALA A 290 -13.81 -34.69 27.04
CA ALA A 290 -13.84 -36.15 26.84
C ALA A 290 -13.04 -36.63 25.59
N ALA A 291 -12.54 -35.72 24.76
CA ALA A 291 -11.79 -36.07 23.56
C ALA A 291 -10.30 -36.33 23.84
N ASP A 292 -9.59 -36.84 22.86
CA ASP A 292 -8.18 -37.22 22.88
C ASP A 292 -7.28 -36.03 23.34
N THR A 293 -6.95 -36.00 24.63
CA THR A 293 -6.18 -34.91 25.26
C THR A 293 -4.68 -35.18 25.17
N VAL A 294 -3.92 -34.26 24.68
CA VAL A 294 -2.46 -34.32 24.62
C VAL A 294 -1.87 -33.23 25.52
N PHE A 295 -1.14 -33.67 26.53
CA PHE A 295 -0.36 -32.77 27.39
C PHE A 295 0.98 -32.47 26.68
N TYR A 296 1.25 -31.22 26.43
CA TYR A 296 2.50 -30.77 25.87
C TYR A 296 3.02 -29.55 26.62
N LYS A 297 4.04 -29.72 27.44
CA LYS A 297 4.57 -28.73 28.37
C LYS A 297 3.46 -28.24 29.32
N ASP A 298 3.14 -26.92 29.27
CA ASP A 298 2.10 -26.29 30.09
C ASP A 298 0.73 -26.17 29.38
N LEU A 299 0.56 -26.87 28.25
CA LEU A 299 -0.68 -26.85 27.46
C LEU A 299 -1.43 -28.17 27.54
N GLU A 300 -2.73 -28.08 27.74
CA GLU A 300 -3.71 -29.16 27.53
C GLU A 300 -4.33 -28.98 26.13
N ILE A 301 -3.99 -29.88 25.18
CA ILE A 301 -4.44 -29.74 23.79
C ILE A 301 -5.48 -30.81 23.51
N PHE A 302 -6.69 -30.35 23.15
CA PHE A 302 -7.81 -31.21 22.79
C PHE A 302 -7.91 -31.27 21.26
N TYR A 303 -7.63 -32.44 20.71
CA TYR A 303 -7.82 -32.72 19.31
C TYR A 303 -9.21 -33.35 19.12
N GLY A 304 -9.91 -32.90 18.07
CA GLY A 304 -11.07 -33.65 17.59
C GLY A 304 -10.61 -34.90 16.81
N ASP A 305 -11.34 -35.27 15.78
CA ASP A 305 -11.09 -36.49 14.99
C ASP A 305 -9.69 -36.52 14.31
N LYS A 306 -9.08 -35.35 14.09
CA LYS A 306 -7.80 -35.26 13.35
C LYS A 306 -6.79 -34.36 14.04
N LYS A 307 -5.59 -34.89 14.27
CA LYS A 307 -4.42 -34.09 14.72
C LYS A 307 -3.82 -33.37 13.51
N TYR A 308 -4.37 -32.19 13.16
CA TYR A 308 -3.92 -31.44 12.00
C TYR A 308 -2.76 -30.47 12.29
N LEU A 309 -2.57 -30.04 13.55
CA LEU A 309 -1.40 -29.26 13.96
C LEU A 309 -0.54 -30.06 14.94
N ARG A 310 0.77 -29.95 14.82
CA ARG A 310 1.70 -30.54 15.78
C ARG A 310 1.64 -29.81 17.13
N PRO A 311 1.74 -30.50 18.28
CA PRO A 311 1.74 -29.85 19.61
C PRO A 311 2.81 -28.77 19.74
N SER A 312 3.99 -28.97 19.14
CA SER A 312 5.09 -27.98 19.14
C SER A 312 4.70 -26.68 18.41
N VAL A 313 3.95 -26.78 17.32
CA VAL A 313 3.47 -25.61 16.57
C VAL A 313 2.46 -24.81 17.39
N ILE A 314 1.54 -25.48 18.07
CA ILE A 314 0.59 -24.84 18.98
C ILE A 314 1.34 -24.12 20.10
N TYR A 315 2.27 -24.81 20.76
CA TYR A 315 3.06 -24.25 21.84
C TYR A 315 3.89 -23.02 21.40
N ASP A 316 4.49 -23.08 20.21
CA ASP A 316 5.30 -21.98 19.68
C ASP A 316 4.47 -20.72 19.40
N ASN A 317 3.16 -20.86 19.19
CA ASN A 317 2.26 -19.75 18.90
C ASN A 317 1.41 -19.30 20.12
N VAL A 318 1.50 -19.99 21.27
CA VAL A 318 0.90 -19.58 22.53
C VAL A 318 1.93 -18.82 23.36
N PHE A 319 1.66 -17.57 23.68
CA PHE A 319 2.53 -16.71 24.52
C PHE A 319 2.03 -16.63 25.97
N ILE A 320 0.78 -16.98 26.22
CA ILE A 320 0.21 -17.14 27.56
C ILE A 320 0.91 -18.32 28.23
N ARG A 321 1.21 -18.24 29.52
CA ARG A 321 1.90 -19.29 30.28
C ARG A 321 1.15 -19.61 31.58
N ALA A 322 1.04 -20.89 31.90
CA ALA A 322 0.47 -21.35 33.17
C ALA A 322 1.33 -20.90 34.35
N GLY A 323 0.71 -20.59 35.47
CA GLY A 323 1.38 -20.10 36.68
C GLY A 323 1.85 -18.65 36.61
N THR A 324 1.59 -17.91 35.52
CA THR A 324 1.99 -16.51 35.38
C THR A 324 0.81 -15.57 35.51
N LEU A 325 1.09 -14.28 35.78
CA LEU A 325 0.08 -13.24 35.76
C LEU A 325 -0.56 -13.12 34.38
N TYR A 326 -1.84 -12.82 34.35
CA TYR A 326 -2.51 -12.42 33.11
C TYR A 326 -1.80 -11.21 32.50
N ARG A 327 -1.57 -11.25 31.18
CA ARG A 327 -0.99 -10.15 30.43
C ARG A 327 -1.73 -9.99 29.11
N GLN A 328 -2.35 -8.84 28.92
CA GLN A 328 -3.06 -8.50 27.68
C GLN A 328 -2.15 -8.63 26.45
N ARG A 329 -0.90 -8.19 26.57
CA ARG A 329 0.09 -8.30 25.48
C ARG A 329 0.37 -9.74 25.04
N ASP A 330 0.34 -10.70 25.97
CA ASP A 330 0.61 -12.10 25.63
C ASP A 330 -0.61 -12.74 24.95
N VAL A 331 -1.82 -12.29 25.30
CA VAL A 331 -3.07 -12.65 24.60
C VAL A 331 -3.04 -12.11 23.17
N GLU A 332 -2.75 -10.83 22.98
CA GLU A 332 -2.66 -10.19 21.66
C GLU A 332 -1.59 -10.87 20.78
N ARG A 333 -0.44 -11.18 21.33
CA ARG A 333 0.61 -11.91 20.64
C ARG A 333 0.18 -13.31 20.22
N THR A 334 -0.60 -13.98 21.06
CA THR A 334 -1.16 -15.30 20.76
C THR A 334 -2.13 -15.21 19.59
N TYR A 335 -3.03 -14.21 19.60
CA TYR A 335 -3.93 -13.94 18.47
C TYR A 335 -3.15 -13.67 17.18
N GLU A 336 -2.18 -12.77 17.23
CA GLU A 336 -1.34 -12.43 16.06
C GLU A 336 -0.56 -13.64 15.52
N ALA A 337 -0.12 -14.52 16.41
CA ALA A 337 0.63 -15.70 16.03
C ALA A 337 -0.26 -16.72 15.31
N PHE A 338 -1.44 -17.00 15.86
CA PHE A 338 -2.38 -17.92 15.21
C PHE A 338 -2.99 -17.36 13.93
N ALA A 339 -3.22 -16.05 13.84
CA ALA A 339 -3.71 -15.39 12.62
C ALA A 339 -2.76 -15.55 11.42
N ARG A 340 -1.48 -15.87 11.65
CA ARG A 340 -0.51 -16.16 10.57
C ARG A 340 -0.55 -17.58 10.06
N LEU A 341 -1.26 -18.48 10.76
CA LEU A 341 -1.39 -19.86 10.37
C LEU A 341 -2.51 -20.00 9.33
N SER A 342 -2.15 -20.25 8.08
CA SER A 342 -3.07 -20.33 6.95
C SER A 342 -4.13 -21.44 7.05
N ILE A 343 -3.91 -22.43 7.92
CA ILE A 343 -4.86 -23.51 8.18
C ILE A 343 -5.99 -23.10 9.12
N LEU A 344 -5.87 -21.96 9.81
CA LEU A 344 -6.87 -21.50 10.76
C LEU A 344 -7.75 -20.44 10.11
N LYS A 345 -9.08 -20.61 10.25
CA LYS A 345 -10.09 -19.66 9.82
C LYS A 345 -10.35 -18.61 10.88
N PHE A 346 -10.51 -19.06 12.13
CA PHE A 346 -10.76 -18.22 13.29
C PHE A 346 -9.97 -18.72 14.49
N THR A 347 -9.61 -17.78 15.35
CA THR A 347 -9.04 -18.02 16.67
C THR A 347 -9.83 -17.18 17.67
N ASP A 348 -10.27 -17.77 18.77
CA ASP A 348 -10.88 -17.06 19.89
C ASP A 348 -10.13 -17.44 21.17
N ILE A 349 -9.98 -16.48 22.09
CA ILE A 349 -9.30 -16.71 23.38
C ILE A 349 -10.23 -16.23 24.47
N ARG A 350 -10.68 -17.15 25.33
CA ARG A 350 -11.56 -16.90 26.45
C ARG A 350 -10.86 -17.21 27.75
N PHE A 351 -11.28 -16.51 28.79
CA PHE A 351 -10.80 -16.75 30.15
C PHE A 351 -11.99 -16.95 31.06
N ASP A 352 -12.03 -18.08 31.76
CA ASP A 352 -13.04 -18.36 32.75
C ASP A 352 -12.46 -18.26 34.15
N LYS A 353 -13.22 -17.61 35.05
CA LYS A 353 -12.87 -17.53 36.48
C LYS A 353 -13.10 -18.87 37.14
N VAL A 354 -12.09 -19.32 37.88
CA VAL A 354 -12.19 -20.61 38.57
C VAL A 354 -13.08 -20.47 39.81
N PRO A 355 -14.20 -21.23 39.93
CA PRO A 355 -15.05 -21.18 41.10
C PRO A 355 -14.29 -21.52 42.36
N GLY A 356 -14.53 -20.75 43.45
CA GLY A 356 -13.85 -20.94 44.73
C GLY A 356 -12.39 -20.46 44.81
N HIS A 357 -11.80 -19.97 43.73
CA HIS A 357 -10.41 -19.46 43.72
C HIS A 357 -10.40 -18.03 43.16
N PRO A 358 -10.57 -17.02 43.99
CA PRO A 358 -10.52 -15.62 43.57
C PRO A 358 -9.13 -15.30 42.99
N GLY A 359 -9.07 -14.58 41.85
CA GLY A 359 -7.83 -14.22 41.20
C GLY A 359 -7.21 -15.31 40.31
N VAL A 360 -7.93 -16.39 40.02
CA VAL A 360 -7.43 -17.48 39.14
C VAL A 360 -8.29 -17.60 37.89
N LEU A 361 -7.63 -17.72 36.74
CA LEU A 361 -8.26 -17.89 35.41
C LEU A 361 -7.80 -19.18 34.74
N ASP A 362 -8.72 -19.85 34.10
CA ASP A 362 -8.42 -20.86 33.09
C ASP A 362 -8.52 -20.23 31.70
N ALA A 363 -7.52 -20.41 30.86
CA ALA A 363 -7.46 -19.88 29.51
C ALA A 363 -7.91 -20.96 28.50
N TYR A 364 -8.84 -20.60 27.63
CA TYR A 364 -9.31 -21.44 26.52
C TYR A 364 -8.93 -20.79 25.21
N ILE A 365 -8.14 -21.49 24.41
CA ILE A 365 -7.76 -21.07 23.05
C ILE A 365 -8.53 -21.95 22.08
N LEU A 366 -9.46 -21.33 21.35
CA LEU A 366 -10.43 -21.98 20.49
C LEU A 366 -9.98 -21.78 19.04
N LEU A 367 -9.59 -22.86 18.35
CA LEU A 367 -9.09 -22.82 17.00
C LEU A 367 -10.09 -23.46 16.05
N THR A 368 -10.53 -22.71 15.05
CA THR A 368 -11.40 -23.21 13.98
C THR A 368 -10.58 -23.43 12.72
N PRO A 369 -10.42 -24.66 12.23
CA PRO A 369 -9.66 -24.95 11.03
C PRO A 369 -10.40 -24.50 9.77
N ASP A 370 -9.61 -24.13 8.76
CA ASP A 370 -10.08 -23.92 7.39
C ASP A 370 -9.84 -25.17 6.54
N ARG A 371 -10.31 -25.15 5.31
CA ARG A 371 -10.03 -26.22 4.34
C ARG A 371 -8.53 -26.27 4.06
N SER A 372 -7.95 -27.46 4.21
CA SER A 372 -6.51 -27.65 3.97
C SER A 372 -6.11 -27.52 2.51
N GLN A 373 -7.03 -27.77 1.60
CA GLN A 373 -6.78 -27.78 0.16
C GLN A 373 -7.77 -26.90 -0.58
N SER A 374 -7.30 -26.25 -1.64
CA SER A 374 -8.12 -25.47 -2.57
C SER A 374 -7.50 -25.47 -3.95
N VAL A 375 -8.36 -25.41 -4.98
CA VAL A 375 -7.98 -25.22 -6.37
C VAL A 375 -8.65 -23.94 -6.86
N ALA A 376 -7.88 -23.10 -7.53
CA ALA A 376 -8.35 -21.89 -8.16
C ALA A 376 -8.08 -21.94 -9.67
N PHE A 377 -9.03 -21.49 -10.47
CA PHE A 377 -8.89 -21.31 -11.92
C PHE A 377 -8.94 -19.82 -12.20
N GLU A 378 -7.97 -19.31 -12.96
CA GLU A 378 -7.87 -17.89 -13.30
C GLU A 378 -7.77 -17.76 -14.82
N LEU A 379 -8.54 -16.82 -15.37
CA LEU A 379 -8.44 -16.36 -16.75
C LEU A 379 -8.01 -14.91 -16.74
N GLU A 380 -6.98 -14.59 -17.50
CA GLU A 380 -6.38 -13.27 -17.58
C GLU A 380 -6.37 -12.78 -19.02
N GLY A 381 -6.72 -11.51 -19.23
CA GLY A 381 -6.36 -10.80 -20.46
C GLY A 381 -4.97 -10.19 -20.26
N THR A 382 -4.05 -10.44 -21.17
CA THR A 382 -2.69 -9.88 -21.12
C THR A 382 -2.51 -8.78 -22.15
N ASN A 383 -1.66 -7.82 -21.84
CA ASN A 383 -1.21 -6.80 -22.77
C ASN A 383 0.27 -6.52 -22.49
N SER A 384 1.12 -7.00 -23.35
CA SER A 384 2.57 -6.80 -23.26
C SER A 384 3.01 -5.88 -24.38
N GLU A 385 3.45 -4.66 -24.03
CA GLU A 385 4.00 -3.69 -24.98
C GLU A 385 3.04 -3.29 -26.12
N GLY A 386 1.72 -3.50 -25.98
CA GLY A 386 0.71 -3.23 -26.98
C GLY A 386 0.14 -4.49 -27.65
N ASP A 387 0.75 -5.66 -27.44
CA ASP A 387 0.25 -6.93 -27.92
C ASP A 387 -0.79 -7.49 -26.94
N LEU A 388 -1.93 -7.89 -27.50
CA LEU A 388 -3.06 -8.43 -26.74
C LEU A 388 -2.97 -9.95 -26.68
N GLY A 389 -3.21 -10.47 -25.49
CA GLY A 389 -3.18 -11.90 -25.27
C GLY A 389 -4.18 -12.37 -24.23
N VAL A 390 -4.15 -13.67 -24.02
CA VAL A 390 -4.93 -14.36 -23.01
C VAL A 390 -4.04 -15.35 -22.27
N ALA A 391 -4.28 -15.47 -20.97
CA ALA A 391 -3.62 -16.47 -20.16
C ALA A 391 -4.64 -17.22 -19.30
N ALA A 392 -4.33 -18.48 -19.02
CA ALA A 392 -5.10 -19.30 -18.13
C ALA A 392 -4.16 -19.95 -17.10
N SER A 393 -4.59 -20.02 -15.86
CA SER A 393 -3.83 -20.68 -14.82
C SER A 393 -4.69 -21.53 -13.89
N VAL A 394 -4.09 -22.60 -13.39
CA VAL A 394 -4.64 -23.46 -12.34
C VAL A 394 -3.68 -23.42 -11.16
N THR A 395 -4.20 -23.05 -10.01
CA THR A 395 -3.43 -22.96 -8.77
C THR A 395 -3.98 -23.95 -7.74
N TYR A 396 -3.19 -24.92 -7.35
CA TYR A 396 -3.44 -25.80 -6.22
C TYR A 396 -2.75 -25.25 -4.98
N THR A 397 -3.47 -25.16 -3.89
CA THR A 397 -2.93 -24.73 -2.59
C THR A 397 -3.22 -25.74 -1.50
N HIS A 398 -2.18 -26.19 -0.80
CA HIS A 398 -2.29 -27.02 0.40
C HIS A 398 -1.72 -26.27 1.62
N ARG A 399 -2.59 -25.90 2.57
CA ARG A 399 -2.27 -24.97 3.68
C ARG A 399 -1.61 -25.64 4.89
N ASN A 400 -1.33 -26.92 4.84
CA ASN A 400 -0.82 -27.63 6.01
C ASN A 400 -0.10 -28.95 5.64
N ILE A 401 0.87 -28.87 4.76
CA ILE A 401 1.53 -30.04 4.19
C ILE A 401 2.26 -30.88 5.24
N GLY A 402 2.88 -30.24 6.24
CA GLY A 402 3.65 -30.87 7.31
C GLY A 402 3.04 -30.76 8.69
N LYS A 403 1.73 -30.49 8.83
CA LYS A 403 1.04 -30.26 10.12
C LYS A 403 1.65 -29.10 10.95
N GLY A 404 2.27 -28.12 10.26
CA GLY A 404 2.84 -26.91 10.85
C GLY A 404 2.30 -25.65 10.21
N SER A 405 1.18 -25.77 9.48
CA SER A 405 0.59 -24.71 8.67
C SER A 405 1.55 -24.23 7.56
N GLU A 406 2.41 -25.12 7.09
CA GLU A 406 3.23 -24.87 5.90
C GLU A 406 2.30 -24.87 4.67
N THR A 407 2.38 -23.82 3.87
CA THR A 407 1.58 -23.68 2.65
C THR A 407 2.40 -24.10 1.45
N LEU A 408 1.92 -25.11 0.72
CA LEU A 408 2.40 -25.46 -0.61
C LEU A 408 1.44 -24.84 -1.63
N THR A 409 1.98 -24.10 -2.58
CA THR A 409 1.23 -23.59 -3.74
C THR A 409 1.90 -24.13 -5.00
N ALA A 410 1.13 -24.78 -5.87
CA ALA A 410 1.58 -25.22 -7.18
C ALA A 410 0.71 -24.57 -8.24
N LYS A 411 1.30 -23.79 -9.13
CA LYS A 411 0.62 -23.06 -10.20
C LYS A 411 1.13 -23.54 -11.55
N VAL A 412 0.21 -23.84 -12.46
CA VAL A 412 0.49 -24.06 -13.88
C VAL A 412 -0.20 -22.97 -14.66
N ARG A 413 0.52 -22.27 -15.53
CA ARG A 413 0.03 -21.17 -16.34
C ARG A 413 0.41 -21.37 -17.79
N GLY A 414 -0.51 -21.06 -18.70
CA GLY A 414 -0.28 -20.94 -20.14
C GLY A 414 -0.72 -19.56 -20.59
N ALA A 415 0.07 -18.90 -21.43
CA ALA A 415 -0.26 -17.62 -22.03
C ALA A 415 0.01 -17.65 -23.53
N TYR A 416 -0.81 -16.91 -24.25
CA TYR A 416 -0.69 -16.67 -25.70
C TYR A 416 -0.92 -15.19 -25.98
N GLU A 417 -0.01 -14.58 -26.75
CA GLU A 417 -0.14 -13.18 -27.19
C GLU A 417 0.06 -13.12 -28.72
N SER A 418 -0.78 -12.33 -29.35
CA SER A 418 -0.67 -12.06 -30.78
C SER A 418 0.18 -10.84 -30.99
N ILE A 419 1.31 -11.02 -31.63
CA ILE A 419 2.28 -9.95 -31.88
C ILE A 419 1.85 -9.17 -33.13
N SER A 420 1.84 -7.84 -32.99
CA SER A 420 1.45 -6.88 -34.02
C SER A 420 2.71 -6.33 -34.68
N GLY A 421 3.10 -6.84 -35.85
CA GLY A 421 4.24 -6.33 -36.62
C GLY A 421 4.50 -7.08 -37.91
N ASP A 422 5.35 -6.52 -38.76
CA ASP A 422 5.87 -7.21 -39.94
C ASP A 422 7.14 -7.96 -39.48
N LEU A 423 7.05 -9.28 -39.41
CA LEU A 423 8.00 -10.15 -38.74
C LEU A 423 8.80 -11.01 -39.72
N ASP A 424 9.04 -10.47 -40.93
CA ASP A 424 9.83 -11.18 -41.93
C ASP A 424 11.29 -11.40 -41.42
N GLY A 425 11.64 -12.68 -41.33
CA GLY A 425 12.98 -13.12 -40.90
C GLY A 425 13.09 -13.54 -39.40
N LEU A 426 12.00 -13.54 -38.64
CA LEU A 426 11.95 -14.02 -37.24
C LEU A 426 11.46 -15.48 -37.14
N LEU A 427 11.85 -16.16 -36.05
CA LEU A 427 11.56 -17.61 -35.86
C LEU A 427 10.07 -17.89 -35.71
N HIS A 428 9.35 -17.01 -35.01
CA HIS A 428 7.94 -17.21 -34.67
C HIS A 428 7.12 -15.93 -34.85
N ASN A 429 5.82 -16.08 -35.17
CA ASN A 429 4.89 -14.95 -35.32
C ASN A 429 3.97 -14.78 -34.09
N ARG A 430 4.35 -15.36 -32.98
CA ARG A 430 3.52 -15.43 -31.77
C ARG A 430 4.39 -15.45 -30.52
N TYR A 431 3.80 -15.06 -29.40
CA TYR A 431 4.36 -15.29 -28.07
C TYR A 431 3.56 -16.41 -27.39
N MET A 432 4.26 -17.42 -26.92
CA MET A 432 3.68 -18.48 -26.09
C MET A 432 4.52 -18.64 -24.84
N GLU A 433 3.84 -18.79 -23.70
CA GLU A 433 4.48 -19.02 -22.43
C GLU A 433 3.80 -20.14 -21.67
N TYR A 434 4.60 -21.06 -21.13
CA TYR A 434 4.16 -22.09 -20.20
C TYR A 434 5.01 -22.03 -18.96
N SER A 435 4.37 -21.92 -17.79
CA SER A 435 5.09 -21.92 -16.53
C SER A 435 4.50 -22.90 -15.52
N VAL A 436 5.41 -23.48 -14.75
CA VAL A 436 5.10 -24.26 -13.57
C VAL A 436 5.84 -23.63 -12.39
N GLU A 437 5.09 -23.25 -11.39
CA GLU A 437 5.63 -22.61 -10.19
C GLU A 437 5.23 -23.42 -8.96
N THR A 438 6.16 -23.60 -8.04
CA THR A 438 5.92 -24.27 -6.77
C THR A 438 6.52 -23.44 -5.65
N ASP A 439 5.69 -23.05 -4.71
CA ASP A 439 6.09 -22.28 -3.54
C ASP A 439 5.78 -23.05 -2.25
N ILE A 440 6.74 -23.09 -1.34
CA ILE A 440 6.54 -23.61 0.02
C ILE A 440 6.80 -22.47 0.99
N ASN A 441 5.76 -22.06 1.72
CA ASN A 441 5.85 -21.02 2.72
C ASN A 441 5.72 -21.59 4.13
N PHE A 442 6.73 -21.37 4.96
CA PHE A 442 6.74 -21.72 6.37
C PHE A 442 6.37 -20.47 7.19
N PRO A 443 5.33 -20.53 8.04
CA PRO A 443 4.90 -19.36 8.84
C PRO A 443 5.86 -19.09 10.02
N LYS A 444 7.10 -19.51 9.93
CA LYS A 444 8.14 -19.26 10.92
C LYS A 444 9.50 -19.04 10.27
N PHE A 445 10.38 -18.34 11.02
CA PHE A 445 11.75 -18.13 10.61
C PHE A 445 12.56 -19.42 10.75
N LYS A 446 12.96 -20.01 9.63
CA LYS A 446 13.78 -21.22 9.57
C LYS A 446 15.20 -20.88 9.12
N PHE A 447 16.12 -20.74 10.04
CA PHE A 447 17.52 -20.55 9.75
C PHE A 447 18.35 -21.61 10.50
N PRO A 448 19.20 -22.40 9.83
CA PRO A 448 19.81 -23.58 10.43
C PRO A 448 20.77 -23.25 11.59
N LEU A 449 21.44 -22.12 11.54
CA LEU A 449 22.51 -21.77 12.49
C LEU A 449 22.05 -21.01 13.74
N LEU A 450 20.76 -20.70 13.89
CA LEU A 450 20.25 -19.92 15.01
C LEU A 450 19.48 -20.78 16.00
N HIS A 451 19.60 -20.42 17.30
CA HIS A 451 18.91 -21.13 18.39
C HIS A 451 17.39 -20.90 18.35
N GLU A 452 16.61 -21.91 18.74
CA GLU A 452 15.14 -21.87 18.67
C GLU A 452 14.51 -20.75 19.49
N SER A 453 15.08 -20.40 20.66
CA SER A 453 14.59 -19.28 21.48
C SER A 453 14.69 -17.92 20.79
N PHE A 454 15.71 -17.73 19.95
CA PHE A 454 15.90 -16.55 19.14
C PHE A 454 14.93 -16.55 17.94
N LYS A 455 14.78 -17.69 17.26
CA LYS A 455 13.86 -17.84 16.13
C LYS A 455 12.41 -17.51 16.51
N ARG A 456 11.97 -17.88 17.71
CA ARG A 456 10.61 -17.56 18.20
C ARG A 456 10.34 -16.07 18.38
N LYS A 457 11.38 -15.25 18.57
CA LYS A 457 11.23 -13.79 18.68
C LYS A 457 11.06 -13.12 17.33
N ILE A 458 11.54 -13.74 16.25
CA ILE A 458 11.50 -13.20 14.91
C ILE A 458 10.16 -13.56 14.25
N LYS A 459 9.36 -12.56 13.94
CA LYS A 459 8.06 -12.71 13.25
C LYS A 459 8.22 -12.82 11.72
N ALA A 460 9.18 -13.61 11.26
CA ALA A 460 9.44 -13.80 9.83
C ALA A 460 8.90 -15.14 9.33
N SER A 461 8.44 -15.15 8.08
CA SER A 461 8.17 -16.35 7.30
C SER A 461 9.37 -16.72 6.44
N THR A 462 9.51 -18.01 6.17
CA THR A 462 10.53 -18.56 5.25
C THR A 462 9.83 -19.11 4.03
N GLN A 463 10.26 -18.70 2.83
CA GLN A 463 9.70 -19.16 1.58
C GLN A 463 10.79 -19.80 0.71
N PHE A 464 10.46 -20.93 0.12
CA PHE A 464 11.21 -21.57 -0.96
C PHE A 464 10.33 -21.54 -2.20
N ASN A 465 10.88 -21.09 -3.31
CA ASN A 465 10.22 -21.13 -4.60
C ASN A 465 11.04 -21.91 -5.62
N LEU A 466 10.34 -22.61 -6.48
CA LEU A 466 10.89 -23.27 -7.64
C LEU A 466 9.97 -22.95 -8.81
N SER A 467 10.53 -22.47 -9.92
CA SER A 467 9.75 -22.27 -11.14
C SER A 467 10.51 -22.72 -12.38
N LEU A 468 9.74 -23.18 -13.36
CA LEU A 468 10.20 -23.47 -14.70
C LEU A 468 9.29 -22.72 -15.65
N ASN A 469 9.87 -21.89 -16.50
CA ASN A 469 9.17 -21.08 -17.47
C ASN A 469 9.76 -21.36 -18.87
N TYR A 470 8.90 -21.76 -19.78
CA TYR A 470 9.20 -21.93 -21.20
C TYR A 470 8.55 -20.79 -21.96
N GLN A 471 9.35 -20.05 -22.73
CA GLN A 471 8.88 -18.91 -23.51
C GLN A 471 9.32 -19.08 -24.95
N GLU A 472 8.37 -19.00 -25.85
CA GLU A 472 8.56 -18.95 -27.30
C GLU A 472 8.21 -17.54 -27.75
N ARG A 473 9.21 -16.80 -28.20
CA ARG A 473 9.10 -15.45 -28.78
C ARG A 473 9.55 -15.46 -30.24
N PRO A 474 9.21 -14.42 -31.01
CA PRO A 474 9.66 -14.32 -32.38
C PRO A 474 11.17 -14.47 -32.54
N GLU A 475 11.94 -13.94 -31.59
CA GLU A 475 13.40 -13.86 -31.69
C GLU A 475 14.11 -15.08 -31.11
N TYR A 476 13.47 -15.80 -30.18
CA TYR A 476 14.11 -16.91 -29.47
C TYR A 476 13.13 -17.83 -28.76
N THR A 477 13.57 -19.03 -28.50
CA THR A 477 12.97 -19.93 -27.51
C THR A 477 13.84 -19.90 -26.24
N ARG A 478 13.24 -19.68 -25.09
CA ARG A 478 13.95 -19.55 -23.80
C ARG A 478 13.32 -20.42 -22.74
N ILE A 479 14.15 -21.11 -21.97
CA ILE A 479 13.79 -21.82 -20.75
C ILE A 479 14.43 -21.12 -19.57
N VAL A 480 13.64 -20.72 -18.61
CA VAL A 480 14.13 -20.10 -17.37
C VAL A 480 13.74 -20.99 -16.19
N ALA A 481 14.73 -21.52 -15.50
CA ALA A 481 14.53 -22.23 -14.26
C ALA A 481 14.98 -21.36 -13.09
N THR A 482 14.11 -21.20 -12.10
CA THR A 482 14.44 -20.42 -10.89
C THR A 482 14.32 -21.26 -9.64
N ALA A 483 15.22 -21.03 -8.67
CA ALA A 483 15.15 -21.60 -7.34
C ALA A 483 15.53 -20.53 -6.32
N GLY A 484 14.64 -20.22 -5.40
CA GLY A 484 14.82 -19.14 -4.46
C GLY A 484 14.54 -19.54 -3.01
N TRP A 485 15.25 -18.89 -2.12
CA TRP A 485 15.08 -18.96 -0.68
C TRP A 485 14.98 -17.55 -0.13
N SER A 486 13.88 -17.20 0.53
CA SER A 486 13.64 -15.86 1.04
C SER A 486 13.04 -15.86 2.45
N TYR A 487 13.36 -14.79 3.19
CA TYR A 487 12.74 -14.46 4.46
C TYR A 487 11.92 -13.20 4.32
N ARG A 488 10.69 -13.22 4.85
CA ARG A 488 9.76 -12.08 4.78
C ARG A 488 9.27 -11.73 6.16
N TRP A 489 9.33 -10.48 6.52
CA TRP A 489 8.75 -9.99 7.78
C TRP A 489 8.18 -8.59 7.62
N THR A 490 7.30 -8.24 8.53
CA THR A 490 6.66 -6.93 8.58
C THR A 490 6.83 -6.34 9.97
N GLU A 491 7.03 -5.01 10.00
CA GLU A 491 7.14 -4.24 11.22
C GLU A 491 6.14 -3.09 11.24
N ARG A 492 5.98 -2.44 12.39
CA ARG A 492 5.13 -1.27 12.59
C ARG A 492 3.72 -1.45 12.03
N PHE A 493 3.04 -2.54 12.41
CA PHE A 493 1.69 -2.86 11.94
C PHE A 493 1.58 -2.97 10.40
N GLY A 494 2.56 -3.58 9.75
CA GLY A 494 2.57 -3.81 8.31
C GLY A 494 3.02 -2.63 7.45
N ARG A 495 3.41 -1.49 8.05
CA ARG A 495 3.91 -0.33 7.32
C ARG A 495 5.31 -0.52 6.76
N MET A 496 6.13 -1.34 7.41
CA MET A 496 7.44 -1.73 6.94
C MET A 496 7.39 -3.19 6.52
N ARG A 497 7.87 -3.48 5.33
CA ARG A 497 8.00 -4.85 4.80
C ARG A 497 9.43 -5.06 4.37
N HIS A 498 9.96 -6.20 4.74
CA HIS A 498 11.32 -6.60 4.44
C HIS A 498 11.32 -7.96 3.76
N ILE A 499 12.12 -8.11 2.73
CA ILE A 499 12.38 -9.37 2.06
C ILE A 499 13.90 -9.52 1.98
N PHE A 500 14.44 -10.51 2.64
CA PHE A 500 15.84 -10.89 2.51
C PHE A 500 15.93 -12.21 1.76
N THR A 501 16.65 -12.23 0.65
CA THR A 501 16.83 -13.37 -0.22
C THR A 501 18.31 -13.79 -0.20
N PRO A 502 18.69 -14.73 0.66
CA PRO A 502 20.09 -15.18 0.73
C PRO A 502 20.56 -15.80 -0.57
N ILE A 503 19.68 -16.55 -1.23
CA ILE A 503 19.98 -17.30 -2.45
C ILE A 503 18.77 -17.20 -3.38
N ASP A 504 19.02 -16.78 -4.60
CA ASP A 504 18.08 -16.84 -5.71
C ASP A 504 18.83 -17.15 -6.98
N ILE A 505 18.54 -18.30 -7.56
CA ILE A 505 19.21 -18.86 -8.72
C ILE A 505 18.28 -18.69 -9.90
N ASN A 506 18.78 -18.09 -10.97
CA ASN A 506 18.12 -18.01 -12.26
C ASN A 506 19.05 -18.64 -13.30
N TYR A 507 18.61 -19.72 -13.87
CA TYR A 507 19.26 -20.41 -14.96
C TYR A 507 18.49 -20.14 -16.24
N VAL A 508 19.13 -19.48 -17.19
CA VAL A 508 18.56 -19.13 -18.48
C VAL A 508 19.23 -19.97 -19.55
N TYR A 509 18.43 -20.76 -20.25
CA TYR A 509 18.86 -21.61 -21.34
C TYR A 509 18.09 -21.28 -22.61
N LEU A 510 18.78 -21.05 -23.70
CA LEU A 510 18.24 -20.79 -25.02
C LEU A 510 18.54 -21.97 -25.96
N PRO A 511 17.58 -22.91 -26.11
CA PRO A 511 17.76 -24.09 -26.98
C PRO A 511 17.84 -23.75 -28.44
N GLU A 512 17.15 -22.69 -28.86
CA GLU A 512 17.11 -22.20 -30.22
C GLU A 512 17.37 -20.69 -30.24
N SER A 513 18.59 -20.32 -30.50
CA SER A 513 18.95 -18.99 -30.99
C SER A 513 19.53 -19.22 -32.37
N THR A 514 18.97 -18.59 -33.39
CA THR A 514 19.53 -18.74 -34.76
C THR A 514 20.94 -18.20 -34.74
N GLN A 515 21.92 -19.09 -34.95
CA GLN A 515 23.31 -18.67 -35.07
C GLN A 515 23.45 -17.68 -36.22
N ASP A 516 22.66 -17.86 -37.28
CA ASP A 516 22.52 -16.91 -38.38
C ASP A 516 21.98 -15.52 -37.91
N PHE A 517 21.10 -15.46 -36.92
CA PHE A 517 20.62 -14.21 -36.34
C PHE A 517 21.73 -13.51 -35.54
N LEU A 518 22.50 -14.27 -34.75
CA LEU A 518 23.62 -13.74 -33.98
C LEU A 518 24.75 -13.27 -34.87
N ASP A 519 25.04 -14.03 -35.94
CA ASP A 519 26.13 -13.71 -36.86
C ASP A 519 25.78 -12.57 -37.84
N GLN A 520 24.49 -12.39 -38.18
CA GLN A 520 24.04 -11.29 -39.04
C GLN A 520 23.81 -9.99 -38.26
N ILE A 521 23.35 -10.07 -37.01
CA ILE A 521 22.95 -8.91 -36.22
C ILE A 521 24.03 -8.44 -35.25
N ALA A 522 24.92 -9.32 -34.80
CA ALA A 522 25.86 -9.02 -33.74
C ALA A 522 27.31 -9.48 -33.92
N PRO A 523 27.94 -9.43 -35.12
CA PRO A 523 29.34 -9.82 -35.21
C PRO A 523 30.26 -9.02 -34.29
N ASP A 524 29.91 -7.76 -33.99
CA ASP A 524 30.74 -6.81 -33.22
C ASP A 524 30.04 -6.20 -32.00
N ASN A 525 28.85 -6.72 -31.58
CA ASN A 525 28.09 -6.15 -30.48
C ASN A 525 28.02 -7.08 -29.27
N PRO A 526 28.89 -6.88 -28.26
CA PRO A 526 28.92 -7.73 -27.05
C PRO A 526 27.66 -7.66 -26.22
N LEU A 527 26.89 -6.57 -26.31
CA LEU A 527 25.62 -6.43 -25.57
C LEU A 527 24.56 -7.36 -26.14
N LEU A 528 24.45 -7.39 -27.44
CA LEU A 528 23.49 -8.22 -28.15
C LEU A 528 23.81 -9.71 -27.95
N ARG A 529 25.06 -10.07 -28.14
CA ARG A 529 25.52 -11.46 -28.01
C ARG A 529 25.26 -12.00 -26.60
N TYR A 530 25.61 -11.24 -25.58
CA TYR A 530 25.39 -11.62 -24.19
C TYR A 530 23.89 -11.77 -23.83
N SER A 531 23.00 -11.06 -24.48
CA SER A 531 21.55 -11.13 -24.27
C SER A 531 20.92 -12.43 -24.77
N TYR A 532 21.59 -13.10 -25.74
CA TYR A 532 21.15 -14.35 -26.37
C TYR A 532 22.04 -15.55 -26.03
N GLU A 533 22.94 -15.42 -25.07
CA GLU A 533 23.71 -16.54 -24.54
C GLU A 533 23.07 -17.14 -23.30
N ASN A 534 23.35 -18.44 -23.08
CA ASN A 534 22.99 -19.09 -21.82
C ASN A 534 23.72 -18.41 -20.67
N HIS A 535 23.02 -18.08 -19.62
CA HIS A 535 23.64 -17.45 -18.46
C HIS A 535 23.06 -17.95 -17.13
N PHE A 536 23.85 -17.82 -16.10
CA PHE A 536 23.54 -18.25 -14.74
C PHE A 536 23.66 -17.07 -13.80
N ILE A 537 22.61 -16.78 -13.06
CA ILE A 537 22.58 -15.69 -12.08
C ILE A 537 22.28 -16.28 -10.71
N MET A 538 23.24 -16.20 -9.80
CA MET A 538 23.03 -16.50 -8.38
C MET A 538 23.14 -15.19 -7.61
N ARG A 539 22.00 -14.71 -7.12
CA ARG A 539 21.93 -13.42 -6.42
C ARG A 539 21.62 -13.57 -4.93
N LEU A 540 22.13 -12.61 -4.17
CA LEU A 540 21.73 -12.27 -2.81
C LEU A 540 21.02 -10.92 -2.89
N GLY A 541 19.85 -10.79 -2.26
CA GLY A 541 19.03 -9.59 -2.37
C GLY A 541 18.38 -9.17 -1.05
N TYR A 542 18.13 -7.86 -0.95
CA TYR A 542 17.33 -7.30 0.13
C TYR A 542 16.40 -6.23 -0.44
N SER A 543 15.10 -6.38 -0.16
CA SER A 543 14.08 -5.43 -0.55
C SER A 543 13.39 -4.84 0.68
N PHE A 544 13.24 -3.55 0.67
CA PHE A 544 12.60 -2.77 1.72
C PHE A 544 11.43 -1.96 1.13
N TYR A 545 10.29 -2.02 1.82
CA TYR A 545 9.14 -1.19 1.51
C TYR A 545 8.64 -0.52 2.77
N TYR A 546 8.42 0.77 2.70
CA TYR A 546 7.84 1.56 3.78
C TYR A 546 6.66 2.41 3.27
N THR A 547 5.61 2.51 4.06
CA THR A 547 4.55 3.49 3.86
C THR A 547 4.07 4.04 5.20
N ASN A 548 3.79 5.34 5.24
CA ASN A 548 3.14 5.95 6.39
C ASN A 548 1.61 5.92 6.30
N LYS A 549 1.05 5.33 5.22
CA LYS A 549 -0.41 5.20 5.05
C LYS A 549 -1.01 4.48 6.24
N ARG A 550 -1.99 5.12 6.88
CA ARG A 550 -2.74 4.53 8.00
C ARG A 550 -3.89 3.70 7.44
N GLN A 551 -4.18 2.58 8.09
CA GLN A 551 -5.48 1.94 7.89
C GLN A 551 -6.54 2.83 8.53
N GLN A 552 -7.31 3.51 7.71
CA GLN A 552 -8.44 4.32 8.20
C GLN A 552 -9.49 3.38 8.79
N ARG A 553 -9.88 3.65 10.02
CA ARG A 553 -11.01 2.97 10.62
C ARG A 553 -12.31 3.54 10.03
N PRO A 554 -13.40 2.74 9.90
CA PRO A 554 -14.63 3.19 9.26
C PRO A 554 -15.24 4.47 9.84
N TRP A 555 -14.89 4.80 11.08
CA TRP A 555 -15.37 6.01 11.77
C TRP A 555 -14.40 7.20 11.72
N GLU A 556 -13.16 7.02 11.21
CA GLU A 556 -12.22 8.11 11.00
C GLU A 556 -12.61 8.89 9.74
N ARG A 557 -13.14 10.10 9.91
CA ARG A 557 -13.56 10.97 8.82
C ARG A 557 -12.43 11.84 8.24
N GLY A 558 -11.26 11.80 8.82
CA GLY A 558 -10.12 12.62 8.42
C GLY A 558 -9.40 12.07 7.18
N ILE A 559 -8.93 12.95 6.32
CA ILE A 559 -8.04 12.62 5.20
C ILE A 559 -6.60 12.60 5.71
N GLN A 560 -5.88 11.52 5.40
CA GLN A 560 -4.43 11.55 5.59
C GLN A 560 -3.81 12.34 4.43
N ARG A 561 -3.48 13.61 4.67
CA ARG A 561 -2.98 14.52 3.63
C ARG A 561 -1.71 14.06 2.97
N ASN A 562 -0.74 13.62 3.75
CA ASN A 562 0.59 13.28 3.26
C ASN A 562 0.82 11.79 3.39
N ILE A 563 0.92 11.11 2.26
CA ILE A 563 1.27 9.70 2.20
C ILE A 563 2.62 9.60 1.51
N SER A 564 3.59 9.01 2.21
CA SER A 564 4.91 8.74 1.67
C SER A 564 5.11 7.24 1.54
N THR A 565 5.71 6.82 0.45
CA THR A 565 6.12 5.44 0.20
C THR A 565 7.59 5.42 -0.20
N VAL A 566 8.34 4.47 0.33
CA VAL A 566 9.73 4.23 -0.03
C VAL A 566 9.86 2.78 -0.46
N ARG A 567 10.47 2.54 -1.59
CA ARG A 567 10.91 1.21 -2.01
C ARG A 567 12.41 1.28 -2.22
N ALA A 568 13.13 0.34 -1.66
CA ALA A 568 14.57 0.20 -1.88
C ALA A 568 14.87 -1.27 -2.16
N ASN A 569 15.70 -1.52 -3.15
CA ASN A 569 16.12 -2.85 -3.53
C ASN A 569 17.63 -2.84 -3.76
N ILE A 570 18.32 -3.77 -3.11
CA ILE A 570 19.76 -3.96 -3.27
C ILE A 570 19.97 -5.43 -3.59
N GLU A 571 20.63 -5.70 -4.69
CA GLU A 571 21.01 -7.05 -5.05
C GLU A 571 22.47 -7.13 -5.49
N THR A 572 23.10 -8.24 -5.19
CA THR A 572 24.42 -8.58 -5.68
C THR A 572 24.43 -10.01 -6.18
N ALA A 573 25.09 -10.24 -7.29
CA ALA A 573 25.13 -11.56 -7.93
C ALA A 573 26.56 -12.05 -8.15
N GLY A 574 26.73 -13.37 -8.16
CA GLY A 574 27.95 -14.06 -8.55
C GLY A 574 29.11 -14.03 -7.54
N ASN A 575 29.02 -13.25 -6.45
CA ASN A 575 30.15 -13.09 -5.54
C ASN A 575 30.54 -14.38 -4.81
N LEU A 576 29.57 -15.15 -4.34
CA LEU A 576 29.85 -16.44 -3.71
C LEU A 576 30.47 -17.42 -4.69
N LEU A 577 29.98 -17.45 -5.93
CA LEU A 577 30.49 -18.28 -6.99
C LEU A 577 31.90 -17.87 -7.38
N PHE A 578 32.15 -16.55 -7.45
CA PHE A 578 33.47 -16.02 -7.77
C PHE A 578 34.49 -16.37 -6.67
N ALA A 579 34.13 -16.18 -5.40
CA ALA A 579 34.97 -16.58 -4.28
C ALA A 579 35.32 -18.07 -4.33
N PHE A 580 34.33 -18.93 -4.61
CA PHE A 580 34.55 -20.36 -4.76
C PHE A 580 35.43 -20.69 -5.98
N SER A 581 35.12 -20.13 -7.15
CA SER A 581 35.88 -20.39 -8.39
C SER A 581 37.33 -19.93 -8.28
N SER A 582 37.61 -18.81 -7.60
CA SER A 582 38.95 -18.26 -7.41
C SER A 582 39.86 -19.14 -6.53
N ILE A 583 39.27 -19.96 -5.63
CA ILE A 583 40.00 -20.91 -4.81
C ILE A 583 40.50 -22.09 -5.63
N PHE A 584 39.68 -22.56 -6.57
CA PHE A 584 39.94 -23.80 -7.33
C PHE A 584 40.62 -23.58 -8.69
N SER A 585 40.56 -22.38 -9.24
CA SER A 585 41.07 -22.07 -10.57
C SER A 585 41.73 -20.68 -10.60
N ARG A 586 43.04 -20.65 -10.89
CA ARG A 586 43.79 -19.41 -11.04
C ARG A 586 43.70 -18.92 -12.49
N ARG A 587 42.72 -18.09 -12.81
CA ARG A 587 42.55 -17.40 -14.08
C ARG A 587 42.97 -15.94 -13.94
N HIS A 588 43.70 -15.42 -14.93
CA HIS A 588 44.26 -14.08 -14.86
C HIS A 588 43.50 -13.03 -15.70
N ASN A 589 42.64 -13.47 -16.63
CA ASN A 589 41.91 -12.53 -17.48
C ASN A 589 40.44 -12.91 -17.58
N PHE A 590 39.61 -12.24 -16.76
CA PHE A 590 38.17 -12.50 -16.65
C PHE A 590 37.37 -12.04 -17.87
N HIS A 591 37.91 -11.13 -18.72
CA HIS A 591 37.22 -10.62 -19.88
C HIS A 591 37.33 -11.56 -21.07
N THR A 592 38.46 -12.29 -21.21
CA THR A 592 38.69 -13.19 -22.32
C THR A 592 38.36 -14.64 -21.98
N ASP A 593 38.42 -15.02 -20.68
CA ASP A 593 38.17 -16.37 -20.22
C ASP A 593 37.46 -16.34 -18.86
N PRO A 594 36.16 -15.93 -18.77
CA PRO A 594 35.40 -15.88 -17.55
C PRO A 594 35.20 -17.25 -16.92
N TYR A 595 35.04 -17.28 -15.59
CA TYR A 595 34.69 -18.50 -14.89
C TYR A 595 33.31 -19.03 -15.33
N LYS A 596 33.20 -20.35 -15.41
CA LYS A 596 31.97 -21.06 -15.79
C LYS A 596 31.53 -22.03 -14.73
N ILE A 597 30.21 -22.19 -14.60
CA ILE A 597 29.54 -23.25 -13.82
C ILE A 597 28.70 -24.05 -14.81
N PHE A 598 28.79 -25.38 -14.77
CA PHE A 598 28.13 -26.25 -15.74
C PHE A 598 28.36 -25.86 -17.22
N GLY A 599 29.56 -25.33 -17.52
CA GLY A 599 29.91 -24.86 -18.87
C GLY A 599 29.33 -23.48 -19.22
N ILE A 600 28.57 -22.83 -18.33
CA ILE A 600 27.87 -21.56 -18.56
C ILE A 600 28.51 -20.45 -17.73
N HIS A 601 28.60 -19.25 -18.31
CA HIS A 601 29.06 -18.06 -17.62
C HIS A 601 28.07 -17.64 -16.54
N TYR A 602 28.57 -17.30 -15.35
CA TYR A 602 27.72 -16.70 -14.34
C TYR A 602 27.94 -15.19 -14.24
N SER A 603 26.83 -14.49 -14.01
CA SER A 603 26.84 -13.03 -13.94
C SER A 603 27.32 -12.53 -12.59
N GLN A 604 28.19 -11.48 -12.62
CA GLN A 604 28.67 -10.81 -11.40
C GLN A 604 28.39 -9.32 -11.49
N TYR A 605 27.53 -8.82 -10.59
CA TYR A 605 27.13 -7.42 -10.55
C TYR A 605 26.60 -7.00 -9.16
N VAL A 606 26.50 -5.69 -8.97
CA VAL A 606 25.70 -5.05 -7.91
C VAL A 606 24.64 -4.19 -8.56
N LYS A 607 23.40 -4.24 -8.06
CA LYS A 607 22.29 -3.41 -8.50
C LYS A 607 21.59 -2.79 -7.30
N ILE A 608 21.37 -1.49 -7.35
CA ILE A 608 20.69 -0.70 -6.31
C ILE A 608 19.57 0.07 -6.98
N GLU A 609 18.39 0.00 -6.42
CA GLU A 609 17.21 0.72 -6.87
C GLU A 609 16.52 1.38 -5.68
N GLY A 610 16.05 2.58 -5.86
CA GLY A 610 15.27 3.31 -4.89
C GLY A 610 14.16 4.09 -5.56
N ASP A 611 12.94 3.98 -5.02
CA ASP A 611 11.77 4.72 -5.46
C ASP A 611 11.13 5.41 -4.26
N TYR A 612 10.87 6.69 -4.38
CA TYR A 612 10.16 7.51 -3.41
C TYR A 612 8.87 8.03 -4.03
N GLY A 613 7.75 7.70 -3.43
CA GLY A 613 6.43 8.21 -3.79
C GLY A 613 5.90 9.13 -2.70
N PHE A 614 5.35 10.26 -3.09
CA PHE A 614 4.69 11.20 -2.20
C PHE A 614 3.33 11.59 -2.77
N LEU A 615 2.28 11.36 -2.01
CA LEU A 615 0.91 11.78 -2.35
C LEU A 615 0.45 12.84 -1.36
N HIS A 616 0.17 14.03 -1.88
CA HIS A 616 -0.48 15.10 -1.13
C HIS A 616 -1.96 15.18 -1.52
N GLN A 617 -2.84 14.90 -0.59
CA GLN A 617 -4.28 15.02 -0.78
C GLN A 617 -4.74 16.44 -0.36
N PHE A 618 -5.19 17.24 -1.32
CA PHE A 618 -5.76 18.55 -1.03
C PHE A 618 -7.16 18.41 -0.40
N ASP A 619 -7.94 17.50 -0.95
CA ASP A 619 -9.28 17.12 -0.48
C ASP A 619 -9.61 15.66 -0.89
N HIS A 620 -10.84 15.20 -0.67
CA HIS A 620 -11.28 13.85 -1.03
C HIS A 620 -11.23 13.55 -2.53
N ARG A 621 -11.06 14.56 -3.39
CA ARG A 621 -11.12 14.43 -4.84
C ARG A 621 -9.88 14.91 -5.56
N ASN A 622 -9.09 15.76 -4.93
CA ASN A 622 -7.92 16.39 -5.54
C ASN A 622 -6.66 15.94 -4.81
N SER A 623 -5.68 15.51 -5.57
CA SER A 623 -4.38 15.11 -5.01
C SER A 623 -3.25 15.42 -5.98
N LEU A 624 -2.06 15.59 -5.44
CA LEU A 624 -0.80 15.70 -6.16
C LEU A 624 0.07 14.50 -5.81
N ALA A 625 0.41 13.71 -6.80
CA ALA A 625 1.33 12.60 -6.66
C ALA A 625 2.69 12.98 -7.24
N LEU A 626 3.75 12.76 -6.48
CA LEU A 626 5.13 12.95 -6.89
C LEU A 626 5.85 11.62 -6.79
N HIS A 627 6.74 11.33 -7.74
CA HIS A 627 7.57 10.14 -7.75
C HIS A 627 8.99 10.49 -8.15
N ALA A 628 9.95 9.86 -7.50
CA ALA A 628 11.35 9.91 -7.86
C ALA A 628 11.94 8.50 -7.79
N GLY A 629 12.47 8.01 -8.90
CA GLY A 629 13.09 6.71 -9.04
C GLY A 629 14.55 6.85 -9.48
N LEU A 630 15.44 6.13 -8.82
CA LEU A 630 16.86 6.04 -9.18
C LEU A 630 17.30 4.58 -9.16
N GLY A 631 18.00 4.17 -10.20
CA GLY A 631 18.58 2.83 -10.28
C GLY A 631 20.00 2.87 -10.83
N ILE A 632 20.87 2.03 -10.30
CA ILE A 632 22.22 1.82 -10.80
C ILE A 632 22.58 0.34 -10.73
N GLY A 633 23.09 -0.20 -11.82
CA GLY A 633 23.59 -1.57 -11.89
C GLY A 633 25.02 -1.58 -12.43
N ILE A 634 25.94 -2.16 -11.69
CA ILE A 634 27.37 -2.15 -11.99
C ILE A 634 27.84 -3.59 -12.21
N PRO A 635 28.15 -4.00 -13.46
CA PRO A 635 28.82 -5.26 -13.73
C PRO A 635 30.30 -5.17 -13.38
N TYR A 636 30.86 -6.21 -12.81
CA TYR A 636 32.29 -6.30 -12.48
C TYR A 636 32.79 -7.76 -12.47
N GLY A 637 34.08 -7.95 -12.31
CA GLY A 637 34.73 -9.26 -12.20
C GLY A 637 34.41 -10.15 -13.38
N ASN A 638 33.61 -11.19 -13.17
CA ASN A 638 33.24 -12.19 -14.18
C ASN A 638 32.27 -11.68 -15.27
N SER A 639 31.75 -10.45 -15.14
CA SER A 639 30.80 -9.87 -16.11
C SER A 639 31.29 -8.56 -16.67
N ALA A 640 31.31 -8.47 -17.99
CA ALA A 640 31.60 -7.23 -18.71
C ALA A 640 30.37 -6.33 -18.83
N VAL A 641 29.18 -6.91 -18.87
CA VAL A 641 27.88 -6.24 -19.05
C VAL A 641 26.85 -6.78 -18.07
N LEU A 642 25.81 -6.02 -17.79
CA LEU A 642 24.66 -6.50 -17.03
C LEU A 642 23.85 -7.47 -17.86
N PRO A 643 23.31 -8.56 -17.29
CA PRO A 643 22.28 -9.37 -17.95
C PRO A 643 21.13 -8.51 -18.42
N PHE A 644 20.58 -8.83 -19.56
CA PHE A 644 19.49 -8.08 -20.18
C PHE A 644 18.30 -7.88 -19.23
N GLU A 645 17.93 -8.92 -18.49
CA GLU A 645 16.84 -8.89 -17.50
C GLU A 645 17.11 -7.98 -16.29
N LYS A 646 18.35 -7.54 -16.14
CA LYS A 646 18.77 -6.68 -15.02
C LYS A 646 19.01 -5.24 -15.43
N ARG A 647 18.97 -4.95 -16.72
CA ARG A 647 19.10 -3.60 -17.27
C ARG A 647 17.85 -2.77 -17.04
N PHE A 648 18.03 -1.47 -17.07
CA PHE A 648 16.92 -0.53 -16.97
C PHE A 648 16.43 -0.12 -18.35
N TYR A 649 15.13 0.18 -18.43
CA TYR A 649 14.47 0.67 -19.63
C TYR A 649 13.87 2.04 -19.36
N GLY A 650 13.81 2.89 -20.39
CA GLY A 650 13.15 4.19 -20.34
C GLY A 650 11.82 4.18 -21.10
N GLY A 651 10.93 5.13 -20.73
CA GLY A 651 9.60 5.28 -21.34
C GLY A 651 8.52 4.36 -20.72
N GLY A 652 7.37 4.35 -21.38
CA GLY A 652 6.22 3.53 -20.98
C GLY A 652 5.30 4.20 -19.97
N ALA A 653 4.19 3.53 -19.70
CA ALA A 653 3.08 4.03 -18.89
C ALA A 653 3.44 4.37 -17.42
N ASN A 654 4.52 3.81 -16.87
CA ASN A 654 4.95 4.01 -15.48
C ASN A 654 6.27 4.77 -15.35
N GLY A 655 6.85 5.22 -16.47
CA GLY A 655 8.07 6.01 -16.53
C GLY A 655 7.82 7.38 -17.16
N VAL A 656 8.57 7.71 -18.21
CA VAL A 656 8.40 8.96 -18.98
C VAL A 656 7.40 8.74 -20.11
N ARG A 657 6.14 9.10 -19.90
CA ARG A 657 4.97 8.77 -20.75
C ARG A 657 4.93 9.43 -22.13
N GLY A 658 5.92 10.23 -22.49
CA GLY A 658 6.08 10.73 -23.85
C GLY A 658 6.71 9.72 -24.83
N TRP A 659 7.16 8.56 -24.33
CA TRP A 659 7.81 7.49 -25.08
C TRP A 659 7.15 6.16 -24.78
N ASP A 660 7.07 5.31 -25.79
CA ASP A 660 6.68 3.93 -25.61
C ASP A 660 7.74 3.17 -24.80
N VAL A 661 7.39 2.00 -24.30
CA VAL A 661 8.34 1.17 -23.55
C VAL A 661 9.56 0.86 -24.40
N ARG A 662 10.76 1.05 -23.82
CA ARG A 662 12.05 0.79 -24.51
C ARG A 662 12.26 1.61 -25.79
N THR A 663 11.77 2.85 -25.81
CA THR A 663 12.03 3.78 -26.91
C THR A 663 12.72 5.07 -26.44
N LEU A 664 13.08 5.16 -25.16
CA LEU A 664 13.79 6.30 -24.57
C LEU A 664 15.21 5.90 -24.18
N GLY A 665 16.19 6.63 -24.70
CA GLY A 665 17.60 6.49 -24.31
C GLY A 665 18.30 5.26 -24.91
N PRO A 666 19.50 4.91 -24.42
CA PRO A 666 20.25 5.60 -23.35
C PRO A 666 20.82 6.97 -23.77
N GLY A 667 20.80 7.91 -22.83
CA GLY A 667 21.33 9.26 -23.04
C GLY A 667 20.67 9.98 -24.22
N SER A 668 21.50 10.33 -25.22
CA SER A 668 21.06 10.95 -26.48
C SER A 668 21.00 9.97 -27.65
N TYR A 669 21.05 8.67 -27.41
CA TYR A 669 21.00 7.66 -28.47
C TYR A 669 19.61 7.67 -29.14
N PRO A 670 19.52 7.85 -30.47
CA PRO A 670 18.25 8.04 -31.17
C PRO A 670 17.54 6.73 -31.53
N GLY A 671 18.17 5.58 -31.35
CA GLY A 671 17.73 4.31 -31.95
C GLY A 671 18.10 4.23 -33.45
N THR A 672 17.91 3.07 -34.03
CA THR A 672 18.20 2.80 -35.47
C THR A 672 16.91 2.52 -36.26
N ASN A 673 15.74 2.51 -35.61
CA ASN A 673 14.45 2.01 -36.13
C ASN A 673 14.50 0.55 -36.60
N SER A 674 15.42 -0.21 -36.01
CA SER A 674 15.54 -1.64 -36.24
C SER A 674 14.69 -2.43 -35.30
N VAL A 675 14.29 -3.62 -35.70
CA VAL A 675 13.58 -4.58 -34.84
C VAL A 675 14.35 -4.91 -33.55
N THR A 676 15.68 -4.73 -33.58
CA THR A 676 16.57 -4.98 -32.43
C THR A 676 16.80 -3.79 -31.51
N ASP A 677 16.19 -2.63 -31.80
CA ASP A 677 16.38 -1.41 -30.98
C ASP A 677 16.02 -1.62 -29.50
N PHE A 678 15.03 -2.47 -29.19
CA PHE A 678 14.66 -2.78 -27.82
C PHE A 678 15.82 -3.34 -26.97
N ILE A 679 16.84 -3.93 -27.60
CA ILE A 679 18.06 -4.42 -26.92
C ILE A 679 19.03 -3.28 -26.68
N HIS A 680 19.10 -2.35 -27.62
CA HIS A 680 19.99 -1.20 -27.54
C HIS A 680 19.45 -0.08 -26.66
N GLN A 681 18.11 0.02 -26.52
CA GLN A 681 17.46 1.03 -25.71
C GLN A 681 17.29 0.57 -24.23
N CYS A 682 18.39 0.10 -23.67
CA CYS A 682 18.52 -0.25 -22.27
C CYS A 682 19.78 0.35 -21.65
N GLY A 683 19.79 0.56 -20.36
CA GLY A 683 20.87 1.21 -19.62
C GLY A 683 21.21 0.53 -18.31
N ASP A 684 22.30 1.01 -17.73
CA ASP A 684 22.81 0.56 -16.42
C ASP A 684 22.43 1.54 -15.29
N ILE A 685 22.01 2.75 -15.66
CA ILE A 685 21.54 3.81 -14.75
C ILE A 685 20.15 4.24 -15.21
N ARG A 686 19.25 4.51 -14.28
CA ARG A 686 17.89 5.02 -14.50
C ARG A 686 17.63 6.20 -13.59
N LEU A 687 16.99 7.24 -14.12
CA LEU A 687 16.40 8.32 -13.37
C LEU A 687 14.98 8.57 -13.91
N ASP A 688 13.98 8.54 -13.01
CA ASP A 688 12.59 8.89 -13.29
C ASP A 688 12.10 9.91 -12.28
N LEU A 689 11.48 10.98 -12.76
CA LEU A 689 10.86 12.03 -11.97
C LEU A 689 9.46 12.27 -12.54
N ASN A 690 8.44 12.12 -11.72
CA ASN A 690 7.06 12.27 -12.18
C ASN A 690 6.28 13.16 -11.22
N ALA A 691 5.45 14.03 -11.78
CA ALA A 691 4.51 14.85 -11.04
C ALA A 691 3.14 14.74 -11.71
N GLU A 692 2.11 14.41 -10.93
CA GLU A 692 0.78 14.16 -11.45
C GLU A 692 -0.28 14.76 -10.53
N TYR A 693 -1.05 15.70 -11.05
CA TYR A 693 -2.26 16.17 -10.41
C TYR A 693 -3.43 15.27 -10.80
N ARG A 694 -4.14 14.77 -9.82
CA ARG A 694 -5.28 13.84 -9.94
C ARG A 694 -6.54 14.53 -9.46
N ALA A 695 -7.59 14.51 -10.27
CA ALA A 695 -8.88 15.10 -9.96
C ALA A 695 -10.02 14.12 -10.26
N LYS A 696 -10.74 13.68 -9.24
CA LYS A 696 -11.95 12.85 -9.42
C LYS A 696 -13.06 13.70 -10.03
N LEU A 697 -13.51 13.33 -11.22
CA LEU A 697 -14.53 14.06 -11.97
C LEU A 697 -15.94 13.70 -11.46
N PHE A 698 -16.47 12.63 -11.98
CA PHE A 698 -17.80 12.11 -11.64
C PHE A 698 -17.81 10.59 -11.88
N TRP A 699 -18.69 9.89 -11.19
CA TRP A 699 -18.79 8.45 -11.21
C TRP A 699 -17.42 7.82 -10.88
N VAL A 700 -16.89 6.96 -11.75
CA VAL A 700 -15.58 6.32 -11.63
C VAL A 700 -14.46 7.09 -12.35
N LEU A 701 -14.78 8.23 -12.98
CA LEU A 701 -13.82 8.96 -13.81
C LEU A 701 -12.92 9.88 -12.98
N GLU A 702 -11.63 9.82 -13.27
CA GLU A 702 -10.60 10.69 -12.71
C GLU A 702 -9.73 11.24 -13.86
N LEU A 703 -9.45 12.54 -13.83
CA LEU A 703 -8.52 13.21 -14.72
C LEU A 703 -7.14 13.29 -14.07
N GLY A 704 -6.10 12.91 -14.80
CA GLY A 704 -4.70 13.15 -14.47
C GLY A 704 -4.08 14.17 -15.40
N VAL A 705 -3.35 15.13 -14.86
CA VAL A 705 -2.46 16.02 -15.61
C VAL A 705 -1.06 15.76 -15.12
N PHE A 706 -0.13 15.45 -16.01
CA PHE A 706 1.18 15.02 -15.58
C PHE A 706 2.33 15.69 -16.33
N ILE A 707 3.46 15.71 -15.67
CA ILE A 707 4.77 16.07 -16.20
C ILE A 707 5.73 14.98 -15.74
N ASP A 708 6.44 14.40 -16.69
CA ASP A 708 7.44 13.35 -16.45
C ASP A 708 8.79 13.82 -16.97
N ALA A 709 9.85 13.44 -16.27
CA ALA A 709 11.21 13.69 -16.70
C ALA A 709 12.10 12.51 -16.31
N GLY A 710 13.07 12.16 -17.15
CA GLY A 710 13.98 11.06 -16.83
C GLY A 710 14.76 10.58 -18.03
N ASN A 711 15.60 9.62 -17.82
CA ASN A 711 16.33 8.91 -18.86
C ASN A 711 17.03 7.67 -18.26
N ILE A 712 17.61 6.88 -19.13
CA ILE A 712 18.56 5.82 -18.81
C ILE A 712 19.92 6.14 -19.40
N TRP A 713 20.97 5.56 -18.84
CA TRP A 713 22.35 5.71 -19.34
C TRP A 713 23.12 4.40 -19.17
N THR A 714 24.17 4.24 -19.98
CA THR A 714 25.15 3.19 -19.78
C THR A 714 26.32 3.69 -18.92
N ILE A 715 26.94 2.81 -18.16
CA ILE A 715 28.18 3.13 -17.41
C ILE A 715 29.39 3.12 -18.35
N ARG A 716 29.36 2.20 -19.32
CA ARG A 716 30.45 2.05 -20.32
C ARG A 716 30.06 2.66 -21.63
N ASP A 717 31.04 3.10 -22.40
CA ASP A 717 30.83 3.59 -23.76
C ASP A 717 30.77 2.41 -24.74
N TYR A 718 29.67 2.30 -25.46
CA TYR A 718 29.44 1.26 -26.44
C TYR A 718 29.33 1.89 -27.82
N PRO A 719 30.11 1.43 -28.82
CA PRO A 719 30.01 1.92 -30.20
C PRO A 719 28.60 1.80 -30.78
N SER A 720 27.84 0.78 -30.35
CA SER A 720 26.45 0.54 -30.75
C SER A 720 25.43 1.52 -30.13
N GLN A 721 25.82 2.29 -29.11
CA GLN A 721 24.96 3.23 -28.39
C GLN A 721 25.63 4.60 -28.25
N PRO A 722 25.98 5.30 -29.36
CA PRO A 722 26.68 6.57 -29.30
C PRO A 722 25.87 7.63 -28.54
N GLY A 723 26.53 8.29 -27.58
CA GLY A 723 25.89 9.27 -26.70
C GLY A 723 25.12 8.68 -25.51
N GLY A 724 25.15 7.34 -25.33
CA GLY A 724 24.45 6.63 -24.24
C GLY A 724 25.18 6.67 -22.90
N VAL A 725 26.47 6.94 -22.84
CA VAL A 725 27.29 6.88 -21.63
C VAL A 725 26.97 8.03 -20.68
N PHE A 726 26.83 7.70 -19.39
CA PHE A 726 26.62 8.68 -18.32
C PHE A 726 27.85 9.55 -18.11
N LYS A 727 27.66 10.87 -18.17
CA LYS A 727 28.70 11.87 -17.85
C LYS A 727 28.10 12.88 -16.87
N PHE A 728 28.70 12.98 -15.68
CA PHE A 728 28.17 13.83 -14.62
C PHE A 728 28.00 15.31 -15.01
N ASN A 729 28.83 15.80 -15.88
CA ASN A 729 28.80 17.18 -16.41
C ASN A 729 27.83 17.38 -17.59
N LYS A 730 27.18 16.31 -18.11
CA LYS A 730 26.31 16.38 -19.30
C LYS A 730 24.94 15.72 -19.14
N PHE A 731 24.75 14.86 -18.12
CA PHE A 731 23.52 14.07 -17.96
C PHE A 731 22.25 14.93 -17.91
N TYR A 732 22.31 16.13 -17.30
CA TYR A 732 21.17 17.02 -17.18
C TYR A 732 20.66 17.55 -18.55
N LYS A 733 21.52 17.61 -19.59
CA LYS A 733 21.14 17.95 -20.95
C LYS A 733 20.47 16.79 -21.68
N GLN A 734 20.63 15.60 -21.17
CA GLN A 734 20.08 14.37 -21.72
C GLN A 734 18.79 13.93 -20.99
N ILE A 735 18.29 14.71 -20.03
CA ILE A 735 17.02 14.42 -19.38
C ILE A 735 15.89 14.66 -20.38
N ALA A 736 15.18 13.60 -20.73
CA ALA A 736 13.97 13.67 -21.51
C ALA A 736 12.81 14.23 -20.66
N ALA A 737 11.92 15.01 -21.25
CA ALA A 737 10.75 15.52 -20.56
C ALA A 737 9.48 15.32 -21.39
N ALA A 738 8.38 14.99 -20.70
CA ALA A 738 7.06 14.81 -21.28
C ALA A 738 5.99 15.48 -20.43
N TYR A 739 4.89 15.84 -21.07
CA TYR A 739 3.68 16.31 -20.41
C TYR A 739 2.46 15.61 -21.01
N GLY A 740 1.37 15.56 -20.30
CA GLY A 740 0.20 14.91 -20.85
C GLY A 740 -1.03 14.91 -19.96
N LEU A 741 -2.03 14.25 -20.50
CA LEU A 741 -3.32 14.08 -19.85
C LEU A 741 -3.64 12.59 -19.74
N GLY A 742 -4.21 12.20 -18.60
CA GLY A 742 -4.66 10.84 -18.37
C GLY A 742 -6.12 10.79 -17.95
N LEU A 743 -6.87 9.87 -18.52
CA LEU A 743 -8.21 9.52 -18.07
C LEU A 743 -8.16 8.19 -17.34
N ARG A 744 -8.74 8.17 -16.15
CA ARG A 744 -8.79 6.99 -15.29
C ARG A 744 -10.20 6.62 -14.97
N MET A 745 -10.44 5.32 -14.87
CA MET A 745 -11.71 4.73 -14.45
C MET A 745 -11.45 3.90 -13.19
N ASP A 746 -11.77 4.50 -12.02
CA ASP A 746 -11.58 3.89 -10.71
C ASP A 746 -12.84 3.12 -10.29
N PHE A 747 -12.77 1.78 -10.32
CA PHE A 747 -13.87 0.88 -9.97
C PHE A 747 -13.74 0.33 -8.53
N ASP A 748 -12.97 0.98 -7.65
CA ASP A 748 -12.62 0.56 -6.29
C ASP A 748 -11.75 -0.70 -6.20
N TYR A 749 -12.02 -1.72 -7.03
CA TYR A 749 -11.24 -2.99 -7.06
C TYR A 749 -10.09 -2.94 -8.06
N PHE A 750 -10.25 -2.21 -9.15
CA PHE A 750 -9.24 -2.01 -10.19
C PHE A 750 -9.42 -0.64 -10.84
N LEU A 751 -8.33 -0.12 -11.36
CA LEU A 751 -8.29 1.15 -12.05
C LEU A 751 -7.79 0.94 -13.47
N ILE A 752 -8.57 1.38 -14.45
CA ILE A 752 -8.17 1.43 -15.86
C ILE A 752 -7.66 2.83 -16.15
N ARG A 753 -6.57 2.92 -16.87
CA ARG A 753 -5.89 4.17 -17.18
C ARG A 753 -5.57 4.28 -18.66
N PHE A 754 -5.87 5.46 -19.21
CA PHE A 754 -5.52 5.87 -20.56
C PHE A 754 -4.71 7.15 -20.46
N ASP A 755 -3.44 7.13 -20.80
CA ASP A 755 -2.56 8.29 -20.75
C ASP A 755 -2.16 8.69 -22.17
N LEU A 756 -2.22 9.97 -22.46
CA LEU A 756 -1.72 10.58 -23.67
C LEU A 756 -0.56 11.49 -23.30
N GLY A 757 0.65 11.09 -23.65
CA GLY A 757 1.87 11.84 -23.41
C GLY A 757 2.36 12.55 -24.66
N MET A 758 2.93 13.72 -24.47
CA MET A 758 3.60 14.53 -25.48
C MET A 758 5.03 14.80 -25.05
N LYS A 759 6.00 14.66 -25.97
CA LYS A 759 7.39 14.98 -25.72
C LYS A 759 7.57 16.49 -25.57
N ALA A 760 8.17 16.91 -24.48
CA ALA A 760 8.56 18.31 -24.24
C ALA A 760 10.01 18.56 -24.61
N HIS A 761 10.91 17.67 -24.18
CA HIS A 761 12.34 17.69 -24.52
C HIS A 761 12.79 16.28 -24.92
N ASN A 762 13.37 16.15 -26.08
CA ASN A 762 13.89 14.88 -26.61
C ASN A 762 15.39 14.96 -26.87
N PRO A 763 16.23 14.39 -26.01
CA PRO A 763 17.68 14.50 -26.12
C PRO A 763 18.26 13.77 -27.35
N ALA A 764 17.50 12.90 -28.00
CA ALA A 764 17.90 12.19 -29.21
C ALA A 764 17.76 13.05 -30.49
N GLN A 765 17.03 14.16 -30.43
CA GLN A 765 16.83 15.09 -31.53
C GLN A 765 17.84 16.25 -31.45
N GLY A 766 19.09 16.00 -31.77
CA GLY A 766 20.20 16.92 -31.56
C GLY A 766 20.03 18.33 -32.12
N ALA A 767 19.37 18.51 -33.26
CA ALA A 767 19.16 19.82 -33.90
C ALA A 767 17.96 20.59 -33.32
N GLU A 768 16.88 19.87 -32.95
CA GLU A 768 15.62 20.41 -32.39
C GLU A 768 15.17 19.65 -31.16
N PRO A 769 15.86 19.79 -30.02
CA PRO A 769 15.60 18.95 -28.84
C PRO A 769 14.33 19.32 -28.09
N TRP A 770 13.62 20.39 -28.53
CA TRP A 770 12.43 20.90 -27.83
C TRP A 770 11.15 20.79 -28.69
N PRO A 771 10.55 19.58 -28.84
CA PRO A 771 9.30 19.38 -29.58
C PRO A 771 8.14 20.24 -29.08
N ILE A 772 8.16 20.65 -27.82
CA ILE A 772 7.11 21.52 -27.24
C ILE A 772 6.98 22.86 -27.97
N ILE A 773 8.03 23.33 -28.65
CA ILE A 773 8.00 24.59 -29.41
C ILE A 773 7.30 24.39 -30.76
N HIS A 774 7.56 23.26 -31.42
CA HIS A 774 6.96 22.87 -32.70
C HIS A 774 6.45 21.41 -32.64
N PRO A 775 5.34 21.17 -31.92
CA PRO A 775 4.86 19.83 -31.68
C PRO A 775 4.36 19.15 -32.96
N ASN A 776 4.84 17.93 -33.21
CA ASN A 776 4.33 17.05 -34.23
C ASN A 776 3.58 15.89 -33.59
N TRP A 777 2.25 15.86 -33.78
CA TRP A 777 1.41 14.85 -33.15
C TRP A 777 1.82 13.42 -33.45
N HIS A 778 2.26 13.11 -34.65
CA HIS A 778 2.64 11.75 -35.06
C HIS A 778 3.96 11.28 -34.51
N ARG A 779 4.93 12.20 -34.37
CA ARG A 779 6.29 11.90 -33.90
C ARG A 779 6.40 12.01 -32.38
N ASP A 780 5.66 12.95 -31.78
CA ASP A 780 5.92 13.40 -30.42
C ASP A 780 4.85 12.95 -29.43
N SER A 781 3.76 12.29 -29.87
CA SER A 781 2.75 11.72 -28.97
C SER A 781 2.95 10.23 -28.74
N SER A 782 2.65 9.79 -27.52
CA SER A 782 2.55 8.37 -27.14
C SER A 782 1.26 8.13 -26.38
N PHE A 783 0.61 7.02 -26.65
CA PHE A 783 -0.63 6.63 -25.99
C PHE A 783 -0.43 5.33 -25.20
N HIS A 784 -0.78 5.37 -23.92
CA HIS A 784 -0.64 4.24 -23.03
C HIS A 784 -1.97 3.78 -22.46
N PHE A 785 -2.21 2.50 -22.53
CA PHE A 785 -3.26 1.80 -21.80
C PHE A 785 -2.61 1.02 -20.65
N SER A 786 -3.14 1.15 -19.43
CA SER A 786 -2.57 0.47 -18.27
C SER A 786 -3.60 0.23 -17.18
N ILE A 787 -3.31 -0.68 -16.26
CA ILE A 787 -4.12 -1.00 -15.10
C ILE A 787 -3.38 -0.58 -13.84
N GLY A 788 -4.05 0.18 -12.95
CA GLY A 788 -3.47 0.74 -11.73
C GLY A 788 -2.86 2.13 -11.90
N TYR A 789 -2.48 2.74 -10.79
CA TYR A 789 -1.76 4.02 -10.78
C TYR A 789 -0.31 3.83 -11.24
N PRO A 790 0.33 4.86 -11.85
CA PRO A 790 1.69 4.73 -12.38
C PRO A 790 2.75 4.57 -11.28
N PHE A 791 2.51 5.10 -10.09
CA PHE A 791 3.44 5.09 -8.94
C PHE A 791 2.72 5.28 -7.61
#